data_1559dc83515e9ba5c43b59d6e471643f
#
_entry.id   1559dc83515e9ba5c43b59d6e471643f
#
_cell.length_a   1.000
_cell.length_b   1.000
_cell.length_c   1.000
_cell.angle_alpha   90.00
_cell.angle_beta   90.00
_cell.angle_gamma   90.00
#
_symmetry.space_group_name_H-M   'P 1'
#
loop_
_entity.id
_entity.type
_entity.pdbx_description
1 polymer ?
#
loop_
_entity_poly.entity_id
_entity_poly.type
_entity_poly.pdbx_seq_one_letter_code
_entity_poly.pdbx_strand_id
1 'polypeptide(L)'
;MKKFLVLLFCLFISTSAFGKELSVYKLDNGQTVIIEQIKNNPIVTIDTWIKTGSINETDKNTGISHFLEHLFFKGTQNHPCGEFDKILESKGAITNAATSKDFTHYYITIASNYFDLALALHADMLLNPQIPRKEMEKERKVVIEEIAKSANVPNTICYENLNKLLYATHPYKRRVIGSQAVIENITREEILDYYKAHYTPSNMVTLVVGDVEPAHALEVIKKEFNVPYKKPVVKQYKREKMLTEQKRITTYADKSTGYMMIGFRGVSLTESDSYALDVLATILGSGRTSKLYQSLKEQKQLVNSISAMEASLKDDGMFIIQSSFVPQNCKKVEKAIFEEISNIKSKGVTETELNTAKKMIESDTYYARESVTNIATEMGYITTISGDIQYYKDYIKNINKVSADDVKRVANKYLTQNNSAVSIVLPKSMENEHECANVTIDKTSNKMKQVSSNNSINKYVYDNGLTLLMNDTDYNDIVAISIIAKGGDFLSDKKGVATLYGEMLLKGTKKYSATEIAQYLEEKGINITTSASADSFRINIQTTKPYLEDTLSILDEMINNSTFEADELAKIKTQTLNKIKQTRDNPLQLSLDGFRSLIYGNSAYNSSITVLEKNVPSITCENIKDYSNRITNPKNIVISVTGNIEDKDKTFEKLGNIFNSKTDSVFDYSKYSIPEVTSKESIVKKLPQQQTAWLILGWQTGKISDLKEYATLNVINTLLGSGMSSRLFVNLREQEGLAYQLGSNYSPNMLAGAFIVYVGTNPATLEHSKSKVLVEINKLKTQFISDKELKAAKERLLGQYVIALETNSDKAETLGWFEASGRGYNFIDKYPELINSVTASDIIEVANKYFNNNYVMSVVTTK
;
A
#
# COMPACT_ATOMS: atom_id res chain seq x y z
N MET A 1 2.08 64.40 45.63
CA MET A 1 3.23 63.50 45.67
C MET A 1 2.74 62.08 46.13
N LYS A 2 2.53 61.16 45.32
CA LYS A 2 2.47 59.71 45.64
C LYS A 2 2.64 58.99 44.35
N LYS A 3 3.75 58.25 44.19
CA LYS A 3 4.07 57.40 43.08
C LYS A 3 3.22 56.09 43.19
N PHE A 4 2.47 55.79 42.20
CA PHE A 4 1.85 54.46 42.04
C PHE A 4 2.77 53.58 41.18
N LEU A 5 3.30 52.50 41.80
CA LEU A 5 4.05 51.45 41.12
C LEU A 5 3.01 50.41 40.67
N VAL A 6 2.84 50.26 39.35
CA VAL A 6 2.03 49.19 38.78
C VAL A 6 2.97 48.01 38.52
N LEU A 7 2.82 46.97 39.34
CA LEU A 7 3.48 45.67 39.10
C LEU A 7 2.66 44.91 38.06
N LEU A 8 3.22 44.75 36.85
CA LEU A 8 2.67 43.87 35.80
C LEU A 8 3.08 42.45 36.14
N PHE A 9 2.15 41.64 36.65
CA PHE A 9 2.31 40.22 36.86
C PHE A 9 2.04 39.51 35.51
N CYS A 10 3.09 39.22 34.78
CA CYS A 10 2.99 38.28 33.63
C CYS A 10 2.80 36.87 34.17
N LEU A 11 1.56 36.40 34.20
CA LEU A 11 1.28 34.98 34.35
C LEU A 11 1.76 34.28 33.07
N PHE A 12 2.93 33.66 33.15
CA PHE A 12 3.29 32.61 32.21
C PHE A 12 2.45 31.35 32.57
N ILE A 13 1.35 31.16 31.88
CA ILE A 13 0.69 29.84 31.83
C ILE A 13 1.52 29.04 30.82
N SER A 14 2.44 28.24 31.33
CA SER A 14 3.10 27.20 30.57
C SER A 14 2.08 26.07 30.34
N THR A 15 1.30 26.17 29.30
CA THR A 15 0.67 24.98 28.67
C THR A 15 1.77 24.27 27.91
N SER A 16 2.39 23.31 28.53
CA SER A 16 3.18 22.29 27.84
C SER A 16 2.22 21.35 27.09
N ALA A 17 1.66 21.86 26.00
CA ALA A 17 1.17 21.01 24.94
C ALA A 17 2.40 20.74 24.05
N PHE A 18 2.79 19.49 23.89
CA PHE A 18 3.76 19.04 22.87
C PHE A 18 3.13 19.32 21.48
N GLY A 19 3.22 20.58 21.04
CA GLY A 19 2.87 20.99 19.69
C GLY A 19 4.02 20.66 18.76
N LYS A 20 3.81 19.77 17.79
CA LYS A 20 4.69 19.59 16.63
C LYS A 20 5.01 20.96 16.03
N GLU A 21 6.28 21.35 15.96
CA GLU A 21 6.67 22.67 15.48
C GLU A 21 6.82 22.64 13.95
N LEU A 22 5.70 22.93 13.26
CA LEU A 22 5.69 23.07 11.81
C LEU A 22 6.25 24.44 11.41
N SER A 23 7.41 24.47 10.80
CA SER A 23 8.11 25.67 10.34
C SER A 23 8.03 25.82 8.82
N VAL A 24 7.69 27.03 8.35
CA VAL A 24 7.61 27.35 6.92
C VAL A 24 8.54 28.51 6.60
N TYR A 25 9.39 28.32 5.60
CA TYR A 25 10.38 29.31 5.17
C TYR A 25 10.23 29.60 3.67
N LYS A 26 10.52 30.86 3.31
CA LYS A 26 10.68 31.29 1.92
C LYS A 26 12.13 31.74 1.74
N LEU A 27 12.89 31.01 0.94
CA LEU A 27 14.32 31.32 0.72
C LEU A 27 14.49 32.42 -0.33
N ASP A 28 15.67 33.03 -0.35
CA ASP A 28 16.02 34.13 -1.28
C ASP A 28 15.95 33.67 -2.76
N ASN A 29 16.24 32.40 -3.04
CA ASN A 29 16.11 31.81 -4.37
C ASN A 29 14.65 31.52 -4.78
N GLY A 30 13.69 31.86 -3.91
CA GLY A 30 12.26 31.66 -4.13
C GLY A 30 11.72 30.29 -3.77
N GLN A 31 12.53 29.35 -3.26
CA GLN A 31 12.08 28.03 -2.79
C GLN A 31 11.20 28.15 -1.54
N THR A 32 10.15 27.36 -1.47
CA THR A 32 9.39 27.17 -0.23
C THR A 32 9.96 25.95 0.50
N VAL A 33 10.22 26.09 1.79
CA VAL A 33 10.73 25.01 2.64
C VAL A 33 9.77 24.81 3.81
N ILE A 34 9.39 23.57 4.07
CA ILE A 34 8.52 23.18 5.18
C ILE A 34 9.25 22.13 6.00
N ILE A 35 9.37 22.34 7.30
CA ILE A 35 10.05 21.43 8.22
C ILE A 35 9.11 21.09 9.37
N GLU A 36 8.90 19.80 9.61
CA GLU A 36 8.18 19.28 10.77
C GLU A 36 9.06 18.26 11.51
N GLN A 37 9.47 18.60 12.73
CA GLN A 37 10.25 17.70 13.56
C GLN A 37 9.35 16.66 14.22
N ILE A 38 9.67 15.37 14.06
CA ILE A 38 8.97 14.23 14.68
C ILE A 38 10.02 13.26 15.23
N LYS A 39 10.15 13.17 16.56
CA LYS A 39 11.21 12.40 17.24
C LYS A 39 10.83 10.97 17.60
N ASN A 40 9.77 10.43 17.05
CA ASN A 40 9.23 9.11 17.44
C ASN A 40 10.09 7.93 17.00
N ASN A 41 10.72 8.08 15.82
CA ASN A 41 11.61 7.09 15.23
C ASN A 41 12.78 7.81 14.57
N PRO A 42 13.98 7.21 14.54
CA PRO A 42 15.17 7.85 13.98
C PRO A 42 15.16 7.81 12.44
N ILE A 43 14.09 8.31 11.83
CA ILE A 43 13.90 8.39 10.37
C ILE A 43 13.48 9.80 9.95
N VAL A 44 13.77 10.13 8.70
CA VAL A 44 13.40 11.41 8.08
C VAL A 44 13.00 11.20 6.63
N THR A 45 11.99 11.92 6.19
CA THR A 45 11.60 12.05 4.78
C THR A 45 11.98 13.41 4.26
N ILE A 46 12.69 13.43 3.13
CA ILE A 46 12.97 14.60 2.30
C ILE A 46 12.11 14.46 1.06
N ASP A 47 11.21 15.41 0.79
CA ASP A 47 10.32 15.36 -0.38
C ASP A 47 10.33 16.72 -1.10
N THR A 48 10.71 16.75 -2.37
CA THR A 48 10.72 17.98 -3.16
C THR A 48 9.69 17.90 -4.28
N TRP A 49 8.75 18.82 -4.22
CA TRP A 49 7.64 18.98 -5.15
C TRP A 49 7.93 20.09 -6.14
N ILE A 50 7.88 19.75 -7.41
CA ILE A 50 8.03 20.69 -8.53
C ILE A 50 6.62 21.03 -9.02
N LYS A 51 6.27 22.32 -9.10
CA LYS A 51 4.96 22.80 -9.59
C LYS A 51 4.86 22.66 -11.10
N THR A 52 5.14 21.44 -11.61
CA THR A 52 5.21 21.10 -13.03
C THR A 52 4.85 19.66 -13.25
N GLY A 53 3.91 19.42 -14.14
CA GLY A 53 3.42 18.10 -14.55
C GLY A 53 2.87 18.16 -15.99
N SER A 54 2.01 17.23 -16.35
CA SER A 54 1.47 17.14 -17.72
C SER A 54 0.66 18.37 -18.15
N ILE A 55 0.21 19.22 -17.23
CA ILE A 55 -0.43 20.51 -17.53
C ILE A 55 0.51 21.48 -18.27
N ASN A 56 1.82 21.42 -17.98
CA ASN A 56 2.82 22.32 -18.57
C ASN A 56 3.25 21.90 -19.98
N GLU A 57 2.84 20.72 -20.42
CA GLU A 57 3.18 20.13 -21.72
C GLU A 57 2.35 20.74 -22.86
N THR A 58 2.73 20.38 -24.07
CA THR A 58 2.00 20.65 -25.31
C THR A 58 1.71 19.34 -26.02
N ASP A 59 0.89 19.35 -27.06
CA ASP A 59 0.61 18.13 -27.82
C ASP A 59 1.84 17.58 -28.57
N LYS A 60 2.92 18.41 -28.71
CA LYS A 60 4.18 18.01 -29.37
C LYS A 60 5.15 17.32 -28.42
N ASN A 61 5.02 17.52 -27.10
CA ASN A 61 5.93 16.98 -26.09
C ASN A 61 5.20 16.29 -24.92
N THR A 62 4.00 15.78 -25.19
CA THR A 62 3.23 15.06 -24.16
C THR A 62 4.00 13.85 -23.63
N GLY A 63 4.07 13.76 -22.29
CA GLY A 63 4.86 12.75 -21.57
C GLY A 63 6.29 13.17 -21.21
N ILE A 64 6.72 14.38 -21.57
CA ILE A 64 8.08 14.86 -21.27
C ILE A 64 8.33 14.97 -19.76
N SER A 65 7.33 15.33 -18.95
CA SER A 65 7.45 15.42 -17.50
C SER A 65 7.73 14.06 -16.87
N HIS A 66 7.00 13.03 -17.29
CA HIS A 66 7.19 11.66 -16.82
C HIS A 66 8.52 11.06 -17.33
N PHE A 67 8.86 11.32 -18.59
CA PHE A 67 10.15 10.85 -19.12
C PHE A 67 11.32 11.51 -18.41
N LEU A 68 11.24 12.81 -18.09
CA LEU A 68 12.26 13.52 -17.31
C LEU A 68 12.37 12.96 -15.88
N GLU A 69 11.26 12.55 -15.26
CA GLU A 69 11.27 11.86 -13.96
C GLU A 69 12.18 10.63 -13.97
N HIS A 70 12.06 9.75 -14.97
CA HIS A 70 12.93 8.59 -15.15
C HIS A 70 14.41 8.96 -15.31
N LEU A 71 14.67 10.09 -16.00
CA LEU A 71 16.03 10.51 -16.37
C LEU A 71 16.80 11.15 -15.21
N PHE A 72 16.15 11.64 -14.15
CA PHE A 72 16.82 12.17 -12.98
C PHE A 72 17.67 11.12 -12.26
N PHE A 73 17.29 9.86 -12.30
CA PHE A 73 18.04 8.76 -11.71
C PHE A 73 19.21 8.26 -12.57
N LYS A 74 19.50 8.92 -13.71
CA LYS A 74 20.50 8.46 -14.69
C LYS A 74 21.83 9.23 -14.63
N GLY A 75 22.12 9.86 -13.51
CA GLY A 75 23.38 10.50 -13.17
C GLY A 75 23.36 12.01 -13.24
N THR A 76 24.23 12.58 -12.44
CA THR A 76 24.49 14.03 -12.31
C THR A 76 25.89 14.36 -12.79
N GLN A 77 26.25 15.63 -12.70
CA GLN A 77 27.63 16.07 -12.95
C GLN A 77 28.61 15.45 -11.96
N ASN A 78 28.18 15.20 -10.72
CA ASN A 78 29.03 14.72 -9.63
C ASN A 78 28.96 13.22 -9.43
N HIS A 79 27.85 12.58 -9.82
CA HIS A 79 27.58 11.18 -9.60
C HIS A 79 27.15 10.48 -10.91
N PRO A 80 27.93 9.53 -11.43
CA PRO A 80 27.56 8.77 -12.63
C PRO A 80 26.29 7.93 -12.39
N CYS A 81 25.67 7.49 -13.50
CA CYS A 81 24.47 6.66 -13.49
C CYS A 81 24.61 5.45 -12.56
N GLY A 82 23.59 5.24 -11.71
CA GLY A 82 23.51 4.16 -10.72
C GLY A 82 24.30 4.41 -9.42
N GLU A 83 25.11 5.48 -9.33
CA GLU A 83 25.83 5.77 -8.09
C GLU A 83 24.90 6.37 -7.02
N PHE A 84 23.99 7.24 -7.40
CA PHE A 84 22.95 7.81 -6.53
C PHE A 84 22.18 6.69 -5.81
N ASP A 85 21.58 5.79 -6.58
CA ASP A 85 20.80 4.67 -6.03
C ASP A 85 21.68 3.78 -5.12
N LYS A 86 22.90 3.46 -5.57
CA LYS A 86 23.83 2.63 -4.82
C LYS A 86 24.20 3.23 -3.46
N ILE A 87 24.42 4.53 -3.38
CA ILE A 87 24.76 5.21 -2.12
C ILE A 87 23.55 5.18 -1.18
N LEU A 88 22.38 5.64 -1.64
CA LEU A 88 21.19 5.74 -0.82
C LEU A 88 20.65 4.36 -0.40
N GLU A 89 20.56 3.43 -1.34
CA GLU A 89 20.13 2.07 -1.04
C GLU A 89 21.09 1.34 -0.08
N SER A 90 22.41 1.62 -0.17
CA SER A 90 23.37 1.07 0.80
C SER A 90 23.14 1.55 2.24
N LYS A 91 22.40 2.62 2.43
CA LYS A 91 22.00 3.15 3.74
C LYS A 91 20.56 2.80 4.11
N GLY A 92 19.91 1.95 3.34
CA GLY A 92 18.54 1.50 3.56
C GLY A 92 17.48 2.52 3.17
N ALA A 93 17.83 3.55 2.41
CA ALA A 93 16.87 4.55 1.95
C ALA A 93 15.78 3.91 1.07
N ILE A 94 14.57 4.44 1.19
CA ILE A 94 13.49 4.26 0.24
C ILE A 94 13.43 5.53 -0.60
N THR A 95 13.56 5.38 -1.92
CA THR A 95 13.50 6.48 -2.87
C THR A 95 12.41 6.24 -3.90
N ASN A 96 11.68 7.26 -4.24
CA ASN A 96 10.70 7.19 -5.33
C ASN A 96 10.41 8.57 -5.89
N ALA A 97 9.68 8.60 -7.02
CA ALA A 97 9.16 9.81 -7.64
C ALA A 97 7.79 9.53 -8.24
N ALA A 98 7.02 10.59 -8.49
CA ALA A 98 5.75 10.47 -9.19
C ALA A 98 5.44 11.77 -9.95
N THR A 99 4.98 11.60 -11.18
CA THR A 99 4.46 12.67 -12.03
C THR A 99 2.95 12.62 -12.08
N SER A 100 2.32 13.78 -11.92
CA SER A 100 0.88 13.97 -12.02
C SER A 100 0.54 15.05 -13.05
N LYS A 101 -0.68 15.57 -12.99
CA LYS A 101 -1.11 16.64 -13.89
C LYS A 101 -0.47 17.98 -13.55
N ASP A 102 -0.43 18.34 -12.28
CA ASP A 102 0.03 19.66 -11.81
C ASP A 102 1.43 19.68 -11.21
N PHE A 103 1.99 18.50 -10.91
CA PHE A 103 3.26 18.37 -10.21
C PHE A 103 4.06 17.14 -10.61
N THR A 104 5.35 17.18 -10.29
CA THR A 104 6.24 16.02 -10.15
C THR A 104 6.91 16.14 -8.79
N HIS A 105 7.05 15.04 -8.04
CA HIS A 105 7.76 15.06 -6.79
C HIS A 105 8.74 13.91 -6.67
N TYR A 106 9.75 14.09 -5.84
CA TYR A 106 10.85 13.16 -5.59
C TYR A 106 11.07 13.08 -4.11
N TYR A 107 11.10 11.88 -3.55
CA TYR A 107 11.31 11.73 -2.12
C TYR A 107 12.31 10.66 -1.75
N ILE A 108 12.92 10.85 -0.58
CA ILE A 108 13.84 9.93 0.09
C ILE A 108 13.40 9.80 1.53
N THR A 109 13.12 8.57 1.97
CA THR A 109 12.94 8.24 3.38
C THR A 109 14.13 7.41 3.85
N ILE A 110 14.79 7.84 4.94
CA ILE A 110 16.05 7.27 5.39
C ILE A 110 16.21 7.43 6.91
N ALA A 111 17.11 6.64 7.53
CA ALA A 111 17.50 6.87 8.91
C ALA A 111 18.12 8.27 9.10
N SER A 112 17.72 8.99 10.16
CA SER A 112 18.00 10.43 10.36
C SER A 112 19.48 10.77 10.44
N ASN A 113 20.34 9.84 10.87
CA ASN A 113 21.79 9.99 10.87
C ASN A 113 22.45 10.13 9.47
N TYR A 114 21.69 9.84 8.40
CA TYR A 114 22.11 10.02 7.01
C TYR A 114 21.42 11.20 6.32
N PHE A 115 20.77 12.08 7.07
CA PHE A 115 20.01 13.21 6.53
C PHE A 115 20.85 14.10 5.61
N ASP A 116 22.03 14.55 6.08
CA ASP A 116 22.89 15.48 5.31
C ASP A 116 23.34 14.84 3.99
N LEU A 117 23.72 13.58 4.01
CA LEU A 117 24.08 12.82 2.80
C LEU A 117 22.90 12.73 1.83
N ALA A 118 21.74 12.37 2.34
CA ALA A 118 20.54 12.19 1.52
C ALA A 118 20.10 13.52 0.89
N LEU A 119 20.11 14.61 1.65
CA LEU A 119 19.74 15.93 1.15
C LEU A 119 20.73 16.46 0.11
N ALA A 120 22.05 16.26 0.31
CA ALA A 120 23.06 16.64 -0.66
C ALA A 120 22.88 15.89 -2.00
N LEU A 121 22.68 14.58 -1.96
CA LEU A 121 22.40 13.76 -3.15
C LEU A 121 21.08 14.16 -3.83
N HIS A 122 20.03 14.40 -3.04
CA HIS A 122 18.74 14.83 -3.53
C HIS A 122 18.81 16.18 -4.27
N ALA A 123 19.51 17.14 -3.68
CA ALA A 123 19.73 18.45 -4.30
C ALA A 123 20.57 18.34 -5.58
N ASP A 124 21.65 17.54 -5.58
CA ASP A 124 22.49 17.32 -6.76
C ASP A 124 21.69 16.67 -7.90
N MET A 125 20.85 15.67 -7.61
CA MET A 125 19.96 15.06 -8.58
C MET A 125 19.03 16.08 -9.24
N LEU A 126 18.41 16.97 -8.44
CA LEU A 126 17.44 17.92 -8.96
C LEU A 126 18.07 19.13 -9.67
N LEU A 127 19.29 19.55 -9.28
CA LEU A 127 19.93 20.75 -9.78
C LEU A 127 20.95 20.50 -10.89
N ASN A 128 21.56 19.32 -10.96
CA ASN A 128 22.69 19.01 -11.84
C ASN A 128 22.51 17.75 -12.71
N PRO A 129 21.30 17.39 -13.20
CA PRO A 129 21.11 16.18 -13.99
C PRO A 129 21.87 16.26 -15.31
N GLN A 130 22.58 15.18 -15.67
CA GLN A 130 23.36 15.11 -16.91
C GLN A 130 22.56 14.64 -18.13
N ILE A 131 21.56 13.80 -17.90
CA ILE A 131 20.75 13.17 -18.95
C ILE A 131 21.62 12.63 -20.09
N PRO A 132 22.47 11.61 -19.83
CA PRO A 132 23.36 11.06 -20.84
C PRO A 132 22.56 10.45 -21.99
N ARG A 133 22.92 10.74 -23.26
CA ARG A 133 22.21 10.25 -24.46
C ARG A 133 21.99 8.73 -24.43
N LYS A 134 23.02 7.97 -24.04
CA LYS A 134 22.96 6.51 -23.97
C LYS A 134 21.90 6.02 -22.97
N GLU A 135 21.84 6.63 -21.80
CA GLU A 135 20.87 6.26 -20.76
C GLU A 135 19.46 6.74 -21.13
N MET A 136 19.32 7.92 -21.72
CA MET A 136 18.05 8.41 -22.25
C MET A 136 17.43 7.43 -23.27
N GLU A 137 18.26 6.85 -24.19
CA GLU A 137 17.75 5.89 -25.17
C GLU A 137 17.37 4.54 -24.56
N LYS A 138 17.99 4.16 -23.45
CA LYS A 138 17.55 2.97 -22.69
C LYS A 138 16.20 3.24 -21.99
N GLU A 139 16.10 4.36 -21.28
CA GLU A 139 14.87 4.72 -20.56
C GLU A 139 13.71 5.01 -21.51
N ARG A 140 13.95 5.54 -22.70
CA ARG A 140 12.93 5.67 -23.76
C ARG A 140 12.21 4.34 -24.01
N LYS A 141 12.96 3.25 -24.12
CA LYS A 141 12.37 1.91 -24.31
C LYS A 141 11.54 1.48 -23.11
N VAL A 142 12.03 1.74 -21.90
CA VAL A 142 11.29 1.44 -20.66
C VAL A 142 9.95 2.19 -20.62
N VAL A 143 9.94 3.48 -20.91
CA VAL A 143 8.71 4.30 -20.94
C VAL A 143 7.75 3.82 -22.03
N ILE A 144 8.24 3.42 -23.21
CA ILE A 144 7.39 2.83 -24.26
C ILE A 144 6.75 1.52 -23.82
N GLU A 145 7.49 0.66 -23.10
CA GLU A 145 6.95 -0.57 -22.53
C GLU A 145 5.90 -0.29 -21.44
N GLU A 146 6.10 0.74 -20.62
CA GLU A 146 5.11 1.18 -19.63
C GLU A 146 3.82 1.70 -20.30
N ILE A 147 3.95 2.45 -21.39
CA ILE A 147 2.79 2.88 -22.21
C ILE A 147 2.02 1.66 -22.71
N ALA A 148 2.72 0.65 -23.23
CA ALA A 148 2.09 -0.58 -23.70
C ALA A 148 1.43 -1.38 -22.57
N LYS A 149 2.08 -1.45 -21.39
CA LYS A 149 1.52 -2.10 -20.19
C LYS A 149 0.26 -1.38 -19.69
N SER A 150 0.30 -0.07 -19.59
CA SER A 150 -0.82 0.75 -19.10
C SER A 150 -2.07 0.61 -19.99
N ALA A 151 -1.87 0.43 -21.30
CA ALA A 151 -2.94 0.19 -22.26
C ALA A 151 -3.70 -1.15 -22.06
N ASN A 152 -3.18 -2.04 -21.21
CA ASN A 152 -3.81 -3.32 -20.87
C ASN A 152 -4.46 -3.33 -19.47
N VAL A 153 -4.36 -2.23 -18.70
CA VAL A 153 -4.94 -2.11 -17.35
C VAL A 153 -6.33 -1.48 -17.45
N PRO A 154 -7.42 -2.19 -17.14
CA PRO A 154 -8.79 -1.70 -17.36
C PRO A 154 -9.10 -0.37 -16.68
N ASN A 155 -8.68 -0.21 -15.42
CA ASN A 155 -8.89 1.04 -14.67
C ASN A 155 -8.12 2.20 -15.30
N THR A 156 -6.92 1.99 -15.81
CA THR A 156 -6.15 3.01 -16.53
C THR A 156 -6.86 3.42 -17.81
N ILE A 157 -7.36 2.45 -18.59
CA ILE A 157 -8.15 2.72 -19.80
C ILE A 157 -9.39 3.56 -19.46
N CYS A 158 -10.14 3.17 -18.42
CA CYS A 158 -11.32 3.91 -17.98
C CYS A 158 -10.95 5.34 -17.57
N TYR A 159 -9.90 5.53 -16.78
CA TYR A 159 -9.47 6.84 -16.29
C TYR A 159 -8.97 7.77 -17.41
N GLU A 160 -8.17 7.25 -18.34
CA GLU A 160 -7.69 8.01 -19.47
C GLU A 160 -8.82 8.44 -20.43
N ASN A 161 -9.75 7.54 -20.70
CA ASN A 161 -10.94 7.86 -21.47
C ASN A 161 -11.81 8.90 -20.77
N LEU A 162 -11.99 8.77 -19.45
CA LEU A 162 -12.72 9.72 -18.63
C LEU A 162 -12.16 11.13 -18.75
N ASN A 163 -10.83 11.28 -18.62
CA ASN A 163 -10.16 12.58 -18.79
C ASN A 163 -10.41 13.19 -20.18
N LYS A 164 -10.34 12.39 -21.26
CA LYS A 164 -10.64 12.86 -22.63
C LYS A 164 -12.09 13.30 -22.82
N LEU A 165 -13.02 12.65 -22.14
CA LEU A 165 -14.45 12.97 -22.20
C LEU A 165 -14.79 14.21 -21.37
N LEU A 166 -14.18 14.34 -20.18
CA LEU A 166 -14.44 15.46 -19.27
C LEU A 166 -13.79 16.75 -19.74
N TYR A 167 -12.59 16.70 -20.36
CA TYR A 167 -11.83 17.86 -20.78
C TYR A 167 -11.66 17.91 -22.30
N ALA A 168 -12.26 18.88 -22.96
CA ALA A 168 -12.16 19.06 -24.41
C ALA A 168 -10.89 19.83 -24.80
N THR A 169 -10.59 20.93 -24.12
CA THR A 169 -9.49 21.85 -24.41
C THR A 169 -8.45 21.94 -23.32
N HIS A 170 -8.86 21.78 -22.05
CA HIS A 170 -7.95 21.86 -20.91
C HIS A 170 -6.87 20.78 -20.96
N PRO A 171 -5.60 21.08 -20.60
CA PRO A 171 -4.51 20.11 -20.61
C PRO A 171 -4.75 18.83 -19.78
N TYR A 172 -5.65 18.85 -18.81
CA TYR A 172 -5.99 17.66 -18.03
C TYR A 172 -6.51 16.49 -18.88
N LYS A 173 -6.90 16.71 -20.13
CA LYS A 173 -7.22 15.62 -21.08
C LYS A 173 -6.04 14.73 -21.43
N ARG A 174 -4.79 15.24 -21.28
CA ARG A 174 -3.58 14.53 -21.69
C ARG A 174 -3.26 13.39 -20.74
N ARG A 175 -2.67 12.33 -21.30
CA ARG A 175 -2.07 11.25 -20.49
C ARG A 175 -0.79 11.77 -19.84
N VAL A 176 -0.58 11.49 -18.56
CA VAL A 176 0.66 11.85 -17.86
C VAL A 176 1.87 11.15 -18.48
N ILE A 177 1.73 9.86 -18.79
CA ILE A 177 2.77 9.05 -19.44
C ILE A 177 3.03 9.43 -20.91
N GLY A 178 2.18 10.25 -21.51
CA GLY A 178 2.28 10.67 -22.92
C GLY A 178 1.81 9.62 -23.93
N SER A 179 2.26 9.78 -25.17
CA SER A 179 2.00 8.85 -26.27
C SER A 179 3.29 8.27 -26.81
N GLN A 180 3.26 7.03 -27.29
CA GLN A 180 4.42 6.34 -27.84
C GLN A 180 5.07 7.17 -28.96
N ALA A 181 4.27 7.68 -29.90
CA ALA A 181 4.78 8.44 -31.05
C ALA A 181 5.55 9.71 -30.66
N VAL A 182 5.17 10.37 -29.55
CA VAL A 182 5.90 11.55 -29.04
C VAL A 182 7.17 11.10 -28.31
N ILE A 183 7.08 10.13 -27.42
CA ILE A 183 8.23 9.62 -26.65
C ILE A 183 9.32 9.06 -27.57
N GLU A 184 8.95 8.39 -28.67
CA GLU A 184 9.93 7.89 -29.67
C GLU A 184 10.77 9.01 -30.29
N ASN A 185 10.22 10.21 -30.46
CA ASN A 185 10.81 11.30 -31.22
C ASN A 185 11.35 12.48 -30.40
N ILE A 186 11.04 12.54 -29.10
CA ILE A 186 11.47 13.62 -28.23
C ILE A 186 13.00 13.64 -28.10
N THR A 187 13.60 14.82 -28.28
CA THR A 187 15.06 14.97 -28.28
C THR A 187 15.60 15.29 -26.88
N ARG A 188 16.89 15.01 -26.65
CA ARG A 188 17.58 15.39 -25.42
C ARG A 188 17.56 16.91 -25.18
N GLU A 189 17.72 17.66 -26.24
CA GLU A 189 17.70 19.12 -26.21
C GLU A 189 16.35 19.65 -25.73
N GLU A 190 15.22 19.12 -26.23
CA GLU A 190 13.88 19.46 -25.75
C GLU A 190 13.67 19.13 -24.28
N ILE A 191 14.21 17.99 -23.81
CA ILE A 191 14.15 17.61 -22.40
C ILE A 191 14.97 18.57 -21.52
N LEU A 192 16.18 18.94 -21.94
CA LEU A 192 17.01 19.89 -21.23
C LEU A 192 16.40 21.29 -21.18
N ASP A 193 15.77 21.72 -22.25
CA ASP A 193 15.10 23.02 -22.31
C ASP A 193 13.86 23.03 -21.40
N TYR A 194 13.10 21.92 -21.36
CA TYR A 194 11.98 21.74 -20.45
C TYR A 194 12.45 21.76 -18.98
N TYR A 195 13.51 21.01 -18.67
CA TYR A 195 14.13 21.00 -17.35
C TYR A 195 14.54 22.42 -16.91
N LYS A 196 15.32 23.13 -17.75
CA LYS A 196 15.79 24.49 -17.43
C LYS A 196 14.65 25.50 -17.25
N ALA A 197 13.52 25.30 -17.93
CA ALA A 197 12.34 26.18 -17.83
C ALA A 197 11.57 25.97 -16.52
N HIS A 198 11.48 24.74 -16.03
CA HIS A 198 10.55 24.34 -14.99
C HIS A 198 11.19 23.94 -13.64
N TYR A 199 12.41 23.37 -13.66
CA TYR A 199 13.10 22.90 -12.45
C TYR A 199 13.99 24.00 -11.88
N THR A 200 13.37 24.95 -11.24
CA THR A 200 14.04 26.05 -10.55
C THR A 200 13.56 26.13 -9.10
N PRO A 201 14.41 26.50 -8.12
CA PRO A 201 14.00 26.54 -6.72
C PRO A 201 12.73 27.34 -6.45
N SER A 202 12.53 28.46 -7.17
CA SER A 202 11.29 29.25 -7.08
C SER A 202 10.01 28.51 -7.48
N ASN A 203 10.14 27.37 -8.18
CA ASN A 203 9.04 26.45 -8.56
C ASN A 203 9.00 25.21 -7.68
N MET A 204 9.82 25.15 -6.61
CA MET A 204 9.95 23.99 -5.72
C MET A 204 9.34 24.25 -4.34
N VAL A 205 8.77 23.19 -3.77
CA VAL A 205 8.42 23.09 -2.34
C VAL A 205 9.19 21.90 -1.80
N THR A 206 10.13 22.12 -0.87
CA THR A 206 10.88 21.06 -0.21
C THR A 206 10.40 20.87 1.20
N LEU A 207 10.06 19.63 1.53
CA LEU A 207 9.61 19.21 2.85
C LEU A 207 10.67 18.37 3.51
N VAL A 208 10.87 18.55 4.81
CA VAL A 208 11.66 17.69 5.68
C VAL A 208 10.80 17.34 6.89
N VAL A 209 10.47 16.05 7.01
CA VAL A 209 9.58 15.56 8.07
C VAL A 209 10.26 14.39 8.77
N GLY A 210 10.42 14.44 10.08
CA GLY A 210 11.02 13.38 10.87
C GLY A 210 12.00 13.84 11.93
N ASP A 211 12.90 12.96 12.34
CA ASP A 211 13.84 13.20 13.42
C ASP A 211 15.07 13.98 12.95
N VAL A 212 14.87 15.28 12.76
CA VAL A 212 15.94 16.24 12.43
C VAL A 212 15.65 17.60 13.07
N GLU A 213 16.69 18.26 13.58
CA GLU A 213 16.56 19.60 14.14
C GLU A 213 16.24 20.62 13.03
N PRO A 214 15.16 21.44 13.18
CA PRO A 214 14.71 22.34 12.13
C PRO A 214 15.76 23.38 11.68
N ALA A 215 16.56 23.90 12.63
CA ALA A 215 17.62 24.85 12.32
C ALA A 215 18.73 24.22 11.48
N HIS A 216 19.14 22.99 11.82
CA HIS A 216 20.12 22.21 11.06
C HIS A 216 19.59 21.88 9.65
N ALA A 217 18.36 21.34 9.55
CA ALA A 217 17.75 21.03 8.27
C ALA A 217 17.69 22.26 7.34
N LEU A 218 17.30 23.44 7.89
CA LEU A 218 17.24 24.68 7.12
C LEU A 218 18.64 25.13 6.65
N GLU A 219 19.67 24.99 7.49
CA GLU A 219 21.05 25.32 7.13
C GLU A 219 21.54 24.45 5.95
N VAL A 220 21.35 23.14 6.06
CA VAL A 220 21.76 22.21 5.00
C VAL A 220 20.97 22.46 3.69
N ILE A 221 19.66 22.72 3.76
CA ILE A 221 18.86 23.07 2.58
C ILE A 221 19.39 24.36 1.92
N LYS A 222 19.67 25.40 2.70
CA LYS A 222 20.22 26.65 2.17
C LYS A 222 21.56 26.44 1.48
N LYS A 223 22.40 25.57 2.00
CA LYS A 223 23.70 25.24 1.43
C LYS A 223 23.56 24.46 0.12
N GLU A 224 22.78 23.39 0.11
CA GLU A 224 22.69 22.46 -1.03
C GLU A 224 21.83 23.03 -2.18
N PHE A 225 20.80 23.85 -1.90
CA PHE A 225 19.99 24.55 -2.90
C PHE A 225 20.46 25.98 -3.16
N ASN A 226 21.74 26.28 -2.97
CA ASN A 226 22.33 27.61 -3.14
C ASN A 226 22.52 27.97 -4.62
N VAL A 227 21.40 28.21 -5.29
CA VAL A 227 21.37 28.69 -6.68
C VAL A 227 20.57 29.99 -6.80
N PRO A 228 20.87 30.87 -7.75
CA PRO A 228 20.19 32.15 -7.90
C PRO A 228 18.69 32.01 -8.18
N TYR A 229 17.94 33.04 -7.74
CA TYR A 229 16.52 33.14 -8.10
C TYR A 229 16.33 33.15 -9.61
N LYS A 230 15.40 32.34 -10.09
CA LYS A 230 14.91 32.33 -11.46
C LYS A 230 13.39 32.36 -11.46
N LYS A 231 12.79 33.28 -12.22
CA LYS A 231 11.33 33.38 -12.32
C LYS A 231 10.74 32.10 -12.91
N PRO A 232 9.77 31.46 -12.25
CA PRO A 232 9.15 30.26 -12.79
C PRO A 232 8.28 30.55 -14.00
N VAL A 233 8.21 29.61 -14.94
CA VAL A 233 7.28 29.66 -16.06
C VAL A 233 5.90 29.21 -15.59
N VAL A 234 4.99 30.14 -15.40
CA VAL A 234 3.61 29.85 -14.98
C VAL A 234 2.67 30.00 -16.18
N LYS A 235 2.01 28.93 -16.58
CA LYS A 235 0.91 28.97 -17.53
C LYS A 235 -0.42 29.00 -16.78
N GLN A 236 -1.34 29.84 -17.25
CA GLN A 236 -2.71 29.87 -16.75
C GLN A 236 -3.64 29.31 -17.82
N TYR A 237 -4.52 28.40 -17.41
CA TYR A 237 -5.50 27.80 -18.30
C TYR A 237 -6.90 28.26 -17.88
N LYS A 238 -7.74 28.48 -18.89
CA LYS A 238 -9.14 28.81 -18.64
C LYS A 238 -9.87 27.53 -18.24
N ARG A 239 -10.55 27.57 -17.11
CA ARG A 239 -11.44 26.47 -16.69
C ARG A 239 -12.54 26.28 -17.73
N GLU A 240 -12.78 25.05 -18.11
CA GLU A 240 -13.89 24.72 -19.02
C GLU A 240 -15.22 24.76 -18.27
N LYS A 241 -16.29 25.03 -19.02
CA LYS A 241 -17.65 24.92 -18.49
C LYS A 241 -18.02 23.46 -18.19
N MET A 242 -18.91 23.23 -17.24
CA MET A 242 -19.50 21.92 -17.01
C MET A 242 -20.06 21.32 -18.29
N LEU A 243 -20.11 20.00 -18.39
CA LEU A 243 -20.73 19.32 -19.53
C LEU A 243 -22.23 19.62 -19.56
N THR A 244 -22.75 19.78 -20.77
CA THR A 244 -24.18 20.03 -21.03
C THR A 244 -24.93 18.78 -21.45
N GLU A 245 -24.19 17.69 -21.73
CA GLU A 245 -24.71 16.37 -22.09
C GLU A 245 -23.77 15.29 -21.57
N GLN A 246 -24.33 14.12 -21.23
CA GLN A 246 -23.52 12.97 -20.85
C GLN A 246 -22.66 12.48 -22.02
N LYS A 247 -21.37 12.33 -21.78
CA LYS A 247 -20.44 11.72 -22.74
C LYS A 247 -20.14 10.27 -22.37
N ARG A 248 -19.93 9.42 -23.39
CA ARG A 248 -19.75 7.99 -23.18
C ARG A 248 -18.73 7.39 -24.11
N ILE A 249 -17.96 6.42 -23.60
CA ILE A 249 -17.11 5.54 -24.39
C ILE A 249 -17.15 4.12 -23.82
N THR A 250 -17.23 3.12 -24.69
CA THR A 250 -17.09 1.71 -24.35
C THR A 250 -15.91 1.14 -25.10
N THR A 251 -15.00 0.50 -24.37
CA THR A 251 -13.83 -0.20 -24.92
C THR A 251 -14.01 -1.70 -24.67
N TYR A 252 -13.76 -2.52 -25.68
CA TYR A 252 -13.78 -3.98 -25.56
C TYR A 252 -12.35 -4.50 -25.48
N ALA A 253 -12.06 -5.25 -24.40
CA ALA A 253 -10.75 -5.80 -24.12
C ALA A 253 -10.84 -7.31 -23.84
N ASP A 254 -9.71 -8.00 -23.90
CA ASP A 254 -9.63 -9.41 -23.51
C ASP A 254 -9.54 -9.53 -21.99
N LYS A 255 -10.69 -9.40 -21.35
CA LYS A 255 -10.88 -9.43 -19.89
C LYS A 255 -12.08 -10.28 -19.54
N SER A 256 -12.13 -10.79 -18.32
CA SER A 256 -13.25 -11.60 -17.80
C SER A 256 -14.28 -10.75 -17.05
N THR A 257 -13.92 -9.55 -16.64
CA THR A 257 -14.68 -8.65 -15.76
C THR A 257 -15.00 -7.34 -16.48
N GLY A 258 -16.19 -6.78 -16.22
CA GLY A 258 -16.56 -5.43 -16.65
C GLY A 258 -16.03 -4.39 -15.66
N TYR A 259 -15.55 -3.25 -16.18
CA TYR A 259 -15.10 -2.10 -15.42
C TYR A 259 -15.83 -0.85 -15.90
N MET A 260 -16.19 0.02 -14.98
CA MET A 260 -16.85 1.28 -15.28
C MET A 260 -16.31 2.38 -14.39
N MET A 261 -16.03 3.53 -14.97
CA MET A 261 -15.83 4.79 -14.27
C MET A 261 -16.84 5.82 -14.76
N ILE A 262 -17.55 6.41 -13.81
CA ILE A 262 -18.44 7.56 -14.05
C ILE A 262 -17.76 8.76 -13.40
N GLY A 263 -17.42 9.77 -14.19
CA GLY A 263 -16.81 11.00 -13.71
C GLY A 263 -17.71 12.19 -13.93
N PHE A 264 -17.69 13.10 -12.97
CA PHE A 264 -18.37 14.40 -13.03
C PHE A 264 -17.31 15.48 -12.91
N ARG A 265 -17.47 16.59 -13.61
CA ARG A 265 -16.61 17.75 -13.37
C ARG A 265 -16.88 18.31 -11.98
N GLY A 266 -15.81 18.46 -11.22
CA GLY A 266 -15.81 18.91 -9.84
C GLY A 266 -15.29 20.34 -9.66
N VAL A 267 -14.41 20.54 -8.67
CA VAL A 267 -13.89 21.83 -8.26
C VAL A 267 -12.38 21.78 -8.09
N SER A 268 -11.73 22.95 -8.05
CA SER A 268 -10.34 23.03 -7.62
C SER A 268 -10.22 22.83 -6.11
N LEU A 269 -9.02 22.41 -5.64
CA LEU A 269 -8.74 22.17 -4.22
C LEU A 269 -9.03 23.40 -3.34
N THR A 270 -8.88 24.60 -3.89
CA THR A 270 -9.08 25.86 -3.14
C THR A 270 -10.52 26.32 -3.04
N GLU A 271 -11.44 25.67 -3.73
CA GLU A 271 -12.88 25.99 -3.63
C GLU A 271 -13.52 25.31 -2.42
N SER A 272 -14.36 26.03 -1.70
CA SER A 272 -15.00 25.52 -0.46
C SER A 272 -15.88 24.29 -0.66
N ASP A 273 -16.39 24.07 -1.89
CA ASP A 273 -17.21 22.89 -2.23
C ASP A 273 -16.37 21.59 -2.21
N SER A 274 -15.02 21.66 -2.24
CA SER A 274 -14.15 20.46 -2.20
C SER A 274 -14.39 19.66 -0.92
N TYR A 275 -14.50 20.29 0.23
CA TYR A 275 -14.76 19.60 1.51
C TYR A 275 -16.12 18.88 1.53
N ALA A 276 -17.15 19.52 0.97
CA ALA A 276 -18.47 18.90 0.88
C ALA A 276 -18.50 17.73 -0.15
N LEU A 277 -17.67 17.81 -1.21
CA LEU A 277 -17.51 16.72 -2.17
C LEU A 277 -16.71 15.55 -1.58
N ASP A 278 -15.69 15.79 -0.73
CA ASP A 278 -14.99 14.75 0.01
C ASP A 278 -15.92 13.97 0.94
N VAL A 279 -16.75 14.70 1.72
CA VAL A 279 -17.77 14.09 2.58
C VAL A 279 -18.80 13.32 1.75
N LEU A 280 -19.27 13.87 0.61
CA LEU A 280 -20.17 13.19 -0.29
C LEU A 280 -19.55 11.91 -0.89
N ALA A 281 -18.27 11.94 -1.26
CA ALA A 281 -17.55 10.78 -1.78
C ALA A 281 -17.47 9.67 -0.73
N THR A 282 -17.20 10.02 0.52
CA THR A 282 -17.17 9.08 1.64
C THR A 282 -18.55 8.46 1.88
N ILE A 283 -19.61 9.26 1.96
CA ILE A 283 -20.99 8.75 2.13
C ILE A 283 -21.40 7.83 0.96
N LEU A 284 -21.03 8.18 -0.26
CA LEU A 284 -21.39 7.40 -1.44
C LEU A 284 -20.58 6.10 -1.56
N GLY A 285 -19.27 6.13 -1.35
CA GLY A 285 -18.44 5.03 -1.81
C GLY A 285 -17.25 4.63 -0.93
N SER A 286 -17.12 5.18 0.31
CA SER A 286 -16.08 4.74 1.25
C SER A 286 -16.67 3.90 2.38
N GLY A 287 -15.99 2.80 2.72
CA GLY A 287 -16.45 1.91 3.77
C GLY A 287 -17.63 1.01 3.38
N ARG A 288 -18.00 0.14 4.34
CA ARG A 288 -19.07 -0.84 4.15
C ARG A 288 -20.48 -0.24 4.35
N THR A 289 -20.59 0.89 5.04
CA THR A 289 -21.88 1.59 5.26
C THR A 289 -22.25 2.53 4.11
N SER A 290 -21.32 2.80 3.19
CA SER A 290 -21.55 3.70 2.08
C SER A 290 -22.71 3.25 1.19
N LYS A 291 -23.47 4.23 0.66
CA LYS A 291 -24.73 3.97 -0.04
C LYS A 291 -24.57 3.05 -1.25
N LEU A 292 -23.52 3.27 -2.04
CA LEU A 292 -23.23 2.44 -3.22
C LEU A 292 -22.82 1.02 -2.82
N TYR A 293 -22.02 0.88 -1.76
CA TYR A 293 -21.63 -0.43 -1.26
C TYR A 293 -22.85 -1.22 -0.77
N GLN A 294 -23.67 -0.62 0.09
CA GLN A 294 -24.87 -1.25 0.61
C GLN A 294 -25.86 -1.62 -0.50
N SER A 295 -26.16 -0.68 -1.41
CA SER A 295 -27.16 -0.90 -2.46
C SER A 295 -26.67 -1.88 -3.54
N LEU A 296 -25.47 -1.65 -4.11
CA LEU A 296 -25.02 -2.38 -5.28
C LEU A 296 -24.27 -3.66 -4.95
N LYS A 297 -23.49 -3.69 -3.84
CA LYS A 297 -22.69 -4.86 -3.48
C LYS A 297 -23.42 -5.80 -2.52
N GLU A 298 -23.98 -5.28 -1.42
CA GLU A 298 -24.60 -6.13 -0.40
C GLU A 298 -26.04 -6.54 -0.78
N GLN A 299 -26.90 -5.59 -1.17
CA GLN A 299 -28.32 -5.88 -1.43
C GLN A 299 -28.56 -6.42 -2.84
N LYS A 300 -28.11 -5.70 -3.88
CA LYS A 300 -28.37 -6.06 -5.28
C LYS A 300 -27.34 -7.02 -5.88
N GLN A 301 -26.18 -7.22 -5.26
CA GLN A 301 -25.06 -8.07 -5.70
C GLN A 301 -24.65 -7.83 -7.16
N LEU A 302 -24.67 -6.59 -7.61
CA LEU A 302 -24.41 -6.20 -9.00
C LEU A 302 -22.92 -6.01 -9.28
N VAL A 303 -22.11 -5.73 -8.24
CA VAL A 303 -20.70 -5.34 -8.38
C VAL A 303 -19.77 -6.21 -7.54
N ASN A 304 -18.54 -6.40 -8.01
CA ASN A 304 -17.45 -7.01 -7.23
C ASN A 304 -16.83 -5.98 -6.29
N SER A 305 -16.65 -4.74 -6.81
CA SER A 305 -16.16 -3.58 -6.06
C SER A 305 -16.84 -2.31 -6.55
N ILE A 306 -17.01 -1.36 -5.65
CA ILE A 306 -17.48 -0.02 -5.97
C ILE A 306 -16.90 0.96 -4.96
N SER A 307 -16.48 2.12 -5.42
CA SER A 307 -16.01 3.22 -4.58
C SER A 307 -16.30 4.56 -5.25
N ALA A 308 -16.26 5.63 -4.45
CA ALA A 308 -16.32 7.00 -4.94
C ALA A 308 -15.16 7.79 -4.36
N MET A 309 -14.65 8.75 -5.12
CA MET A 309 -13.58 9.64 -4.69
C MET A 309 -13.76 11.03 -5.29
N GLU A 310 -13.28 12.00 -4.58
CA GLU A 310 -13.06 13.36 -5.07
C GLU A 310 -11.57 13.50 -5.45
N ALA A 311 -11.28 14.15 -6.56
CA ALA A 311 -9.94 14.39 -7.06
C ALA A 311 -9.82 15.86 -7.49
N SER A 312 -9.69 16.74 -6.51
CA SER A 312 -9.46 18.17 -6.73
C SER A 312 -8.01 18.44 -7.12
N LEU A 313 -7.83 19.13 -8.23
CA LEU A 313 -6.54 19.59 -8.74
C LEU A 313 -6.44 21.12 -8.62
N LYS A 314 -5.40 21.70 -9.23
CA LYS A 314 -5.15 23.16 -9.14
C LYS A 314 -6.23 23.99 -9.84
N ASP A 315 -6.51 23.69 -11.10
CA ASP A 315 -7.41 24.49 -11.95
C ASP A 315 -8.86 23.98 -11.95
N ASP A 316 -9.07 22.71 -11.65
CA ASP A 316 -10.35 22.02 -11.69
C ASP A 316 -10.28 20.72 -10.87
N GLY A 317 -11.33 19.90 -10.88
CA GLY A 317 -11.37 18.60 -10.26
C GLY A 317 -12.38 17.68 -10.90
N MET A 318 -12.46 16.46 -10.39
CA MET A 318 -13.46 15.50 -10.80
C MET A 318 -13.92 14.62 -9.65
N PHE A 319 -15.22 14.39 -9.60
CA PHE A 319 -15.81 13.38 -8.72
C PHE A 319 -15.93 12.08 -9.51
N ILE A 320 -15.38 10.99 -9.01
CA ILE A 320 -15.28 9.72 -9.73
C ILE A 320 -15.99 8.63 -8.95
N ILE A 321 -16.85 7.87 -9.62
CA ILE A 321 -17.36 6.58 -9.12
C ILE A 321 -16.76 5.49 -10.00
N GLN A 322 -16.08 4.54 -9.38
CA GLN A 322 -15.48 3.40 -10.07
C GLN A 322 -16.08 2.08 -9.59
N SER A 323 -16.25 1.15 -10.51
CA SER A 323 -16.79 -0.18 -10.20
C SER A 323 -16.22 -1.27 -11.09
N SER A 324 -16.15 -2.49 -10.53
CA SER A 324 -15.94 -3.72 -11.28
C SER A 324 -17.12 -4.67 -11.07
N PHE A 325 -17.54 -5.37 -12.12
CA PHE A 325 -18.78 -6.14 -12.11
C PHE A 325 -18.79 -7.29 -13.11
N VAL A 326 -19.71 -8.23 -12.92
CA VAL A 326 -20.02 -9.25 -13.92
C VAL A 326 -20.57 -8.53 -15.16
N PRO A 327 -20.00 -8.74 -16.35
CA PRO A 327 -20.27 -7.93 -17.55
C PRO A 327 -21.75 -7.78 -17.92
N GLN A 328 -22.56 -8.81 -17.68
CA GLN A 328 -24.02 -8.80 -17.89
C GLN A 328 -24.76 -7.73 -17.04
N ASN A 329 -24.15 -7.32 -15.95
CA ASN A 329 -24.75 -6.35 -15.03
C ASN A 329 -24.48 -4.91 -15.45
N CYS A 330 -23.71 -4.62 -16.49
CA CYS A 330 -23.24 -3.29 -16.88
C CYS A 330 -24.35 -2.22 -16.84
N LYS A 331 -25.48 -2.45 -17.52
CA LYS A 331 -26.62 -1.51 -17.54
C LYS A 331 -27.30 -1.38 -16.18
N LYS A 332 -27.38 -2.48 -15.40
CA LYS A 332 -27.99 -2.49 -14.06
C LYS A 332 -27.12 -1.71 -13.06
N VAL A 333 -25.80 -1.87 -13.15
CA VAL A 333 -24.81 -1.15 -12.32
C VAL A 333 -24.92 0.35 -12.55
N GLU A 334 -24.86 0.79 -13.81
CA GLU A 334 -24.96 2.21 -14.14
C GLU A 334 -26.29 2.82 -13.65
N LYS A 335 -27.41 2.14 -13.93
CA LYS A 335 -28.73 2.58 -13.48
C LYS A 335 -28.78 2.70 -11.95
N ALA A 336 -28.30 1.70 -11.21
CA ALA A 336 -28.30 1.70 -9.76
C ALA A 336 -27.41 2.80 -9.15
N ILE A 337 -26.26 3.13 -9.79
CA ILE A 337 -25.42 4.26 -9.37
C ILE A 337 -26.21 5.58 -9.48
N PHE A 338 -26.87 5.84 -10.62
CA PHE A 338 -27.64 7.06 -10.80
C PHE A 338 -28.92 7.10 -9.91
N GLU A 339 -29.50 5.96 -9.56
CA GLU A 339 -30.59 5.86 -8.57
C GLU A 339 -30.11 6.35 -7.19
N GLU A 340 -28.95 5.90 -6.70
CA GLU A 340 -28.40 6.33 -5.42
C GLU A 340 -28.00 7.82 -5.42
N ILE A 341 -27.42 8.31 -6.49
CA ILE A 341 -27.20 9.75 -6.67
C ILE A 341 -28.53 10.53 -6.59
N SER A 342 -29.57 10.05 -7.27
CA SER A 342 -30.90 10.67 -7.24
C SER A 342 -31.53 10.65 -5.85
N ASN A 343 -31.31 9.58 -5.08
CA ASN A 343 -31.76 9.48 -3.68
C ASN A 343 -31.12 10.57 -2.82
N ILE A 344 -29.80 10.78 -2.89
CA ILE A 344 -29.12 11.86 -2.14
C ILE A 344 -29.62 13.23 -2.58
N LYS A 345 -29.77 13.45 -3.88
CA LYS A 345 -30.27 14.74 -4.43
C LYS A 345 -31.65 15.10 -3.94
N SER A 346 -32.54 14.14 -3.85
CA SER A 346 -33.92 14.37 -3.42
C SER A 346 -34.09 14.39 -1.91
N LYS A 347 -33.57 13.34 -1.22
CA LYS A 347 -33.79 13.12 0.23
C LYS A 347 -32.68 13.75 1.10
N GLY A 348 -31.48 14.03 0.55
CA GLY A 348 -30.30 14.40 1.33
C GLY A 348 -29.64 13.20 2.02
N VAL A 349 -28.90 13.48 3.07
CA VAL A 349 -28.23 12.49 3.94
C VAL A 349 -28.70 12.69 5.37
N THR A 350 -28.69 11.64 6.18
CA THR A 350 -29.00 11.70 7.60
C THR A 350 -27.81 12.26 8.40
N GLU A 351 -28.06 12.79 9.59
CA GLU A 351 -27.00 13.22 10.51
C GLU A 351 -26.04 12.08 10.88
N THR A 352 -26.56 10.86 11.03
CA THR A 352 -25.73 9.67 11.29
C THR A 352 -24.76 9.43 10.12
N GLU A 353 -25.23 9.39 8.89
CA GLU A 353 -24.39 9.21 7.69
C GLU A 353 -23.34 10.32 7.57
N LEU A 354 -23.72 11.57 7.83
CA LEU A 354 -22.81 12.71 7.83
C LEU A 354 -21.71 12.58 8.89
N ASN A 355 -22.11 12.27 10.12
CA ASN A 355 -21.15 12.17 11.23
C ASN A 355 -20.24 10.97 11.09
N THR A 356 -20.75 9.82 10.61
CA THR A 356 -19.93 8.65 10.28
C THR A 356 -18.89 8.98 9.22
N ALA A 357 -19.27 9.64 8.12
CA ALA A 357 -18.32 10.03 7.07
C ALA A 357 -17.24 10.99 7.58
N LYS A 358 -17.60 12.00 8.37
CA LYS A 358 -16.64 12.91 8.99
C LYS A 358 -15.67 12.18 9.91
N LYS A 359 -16.18 11.22 10.72
CA LYS A 359 -15.34 10.44 11.62
C LYS A 359 -14.39 9.52 10.87
N MET A 360 -14.82 8.91 9.77
CA MET A 360 -13.95 8.11 8.90
C MET A 360 -12.82 8.97 8.32
N ILE A 361 -13.14 10.13 7.74
CA ILE A 361 -12.13 11.07 7.20
C ILE A 361 -11.14 11.50 8.29
N GLU A 362 -11.62 11.81 9.48
CA GLU A 362 -10.78 12.20 10.62
C GLU A 362 -9.84 11.05 11.02
N SER A 363 -10.36 9.84 11.19
CA SER A 363 -9.59 8.67 11.60
C SER A 363 -8.55 8.27 10.55
N ASP A 364 -8.95 8.22 9.29
CA ASP A 364 -8.05 7.91 8.17
C ASP A 364 -6.91 8.93 8.07
N THR A 365 -7.21 10.22 8.31
CA THR A 365 -6.20 11.28 8.37
C THR A 365 -5.22 11.07 9.54
N TYR A 366 -5.70 10.72 10.74
CA TYR A 366 -4.83 10.44 11.88
C TYR A 366 -3.94 9.21 11.65
N TYR A 367 -4.50 8.15 11.08
CA TYR A 367 -3.73 6.94 10.78
C TYR A 367 -2.68 7.18 9.69
N ALA A 368 -3.02 7.92 8.64
CA ALA A 368 -2.06 8.29 7.60
C ALA A 368 -0.90 9.13 8.17
N ARG A 369 -1.19 10.05 9.10
CA ARG A 369 -0.20 10.94 9.75
C ARG A 369 0.63 10.24 10.84
N GLU A 370 0.61 8.94 10.95
CA GLU A 370 1.57 8.16 11.72
C GLU A 370 2.91 8.00 10.97
N SER A 371 2.87 8.06 9.63
CA SER A 371 4.07 7.95 8.78
C SER A 371 4.61 9.32 8.37
N VAL A 372 5.92 9.54 8.55
CA VAL A 372 6.62 10.77 8.12
C VAL A 372 6.57 10.95 6.59
N THR A 373 6.56 9.85 5.83
CA THR A 373 6.40 9.88 4.37
C THR A 373 5.02 10.35 3.97
N ASN A 374 3.97 9.84 4.61
CA ASN A 374 2.60 10.25 4.32
C ASN A 374 2.36 11.71 4.72
N ILE A 375 2.90 12.17 5.86
CA ILE A 375 2.82 13.58 6.28
C ILE A 375 3.49 14.48 5.23
N ALA A 376 4.72 14.15 4.78
CA ALA A 376 5.42 14.91 3.75
C ALA A 376 4.62 14.94 2.44
N THR A 377 4.08 13.81 2.02
CA THR A 377 3.29 13.70 0.78
C THR A 377 2.00 14.53 0.87
N GLU A 378 1.23 14.43 1.95
CA GLU A 378 -0.01 15.21 2.13
C GLU A 378 0.27 16.72 2.15
N MET A 379 1.25 17.16 2.96
CA MET A 379 1.64 18.57 3.02
C MET A 379 2.16 19.09 1.68
N GLY A 380 2.99 18.28 1.00
CA GLY A 380 3.58 18.62 -0.29
C GLY A 380 2.51 18.77 -1.37
N TYR A 381 1.59 17.83 -1.46
CA TYR A 381 0.45 17.87 -2.37
C TYR A 381 -0.39 19.14 -2.13
N ILE A 382 -0.87 19.33 -0.92
CA ILE A 382 -1.73 20.47 -0.58
C ILE A 382 -1.03 21.80 -0.84
N THR A 383 0.21 21.96 -0.37
CA THR A 383 0.95 23.23 -0.55
C THR A 383 1.29 23.49 -2.02
N THR A 384 1.59 22.46 -2.79
CA THR A 384 1.92 22.60 -4.22
C THR A 384 0.70 23.02 -5.03
N ILE A 385 -0.47 22.45 -4.75
CA ILE A 385 -1.72 22.72 -5.46
C ILE A 385 -2.35 24.05 -5.01
N SER A 386 -2.49 24.26 -3.70
CA SER A 386 -3.15 25.46 -3.14
C SER A 386 -2.24 26.70 -3.10
N GLY A 387 -0.94 26.48 -2.99
CA GLY A 387 0.04 27.53 -2.70
C GLY A 387 0.16 27.90 -1.22
N ASP A 388 -0.63 27.31 -0.31
CA ASP A 388 -0.69 27.64 1.11
C ASP A 388 -0.86 26.40 1.99
N ILE A 389 0.07 26.19 2.93
CA ILE A 389 0.03 25.11 3.93
C ILE A 389 -1.17 25.21 4.88
N GLN A 390 -1.83 26.37 4.95
CA GLN A 390 -2.98 26.54 5.83
C GLN A 390 -4.15 25.63 5.46
N TYR A 391 -4.29 25.23 4.18
CA TYR A 391 -5.27 24.24 3.75
C TYR A 391 -5.06 22.87 4.42
N TYR A 392 -3.80 22.44 4.60
CA TYR A 392 -3.46 21.23 5.35
C TYR A 392 -3.86 21.33 6.82
N LYS A 393 -3.53 22.47 7.45
CA LYS A 393 -3.83 22.69 8.88
C LYS A 393 -5.33 22.75 9.16
N ASP A 394 -6.11 23.35 8.26
CA ASP A 394 -7.53 23.57 8.45
C ASP A 394 -8.42 22.46 7.86
N TYR A 395 -7.84 21.40 7.23
CA TYR A 395 -8.61 20.40 6.50
C TYR A 395 -9.69 19.76 7.37
N ILE A 396 -9.33 19.11 8.47
CA ILE A 396 -10.30 18.44 9.38
C ILE A 396 -11.29 19.42 9.97
N LYS A 397 -10.84 20.62 10.34
CA LYS A 397 -11.74 21.69 10.84
C LYS A 397 -12.81 22.07 9.79
N ASN A 398 -12.44 22.12 8.52
CA ASN A 398 -13.36 22.43 7.41
C ASN A 398 -14.26 21.24 7.05
N ILE A 399 -13.78 20.04 7.07
CA ILE A 399 -14.59 18.80 6.97
C ILE A 399 -15.68 18.82 8.07
N ASN A 400 -15.32 19.13 9.31
CA ASN A 400 -16.26 19.16 10.43
C ASN A 400 -17.35 20.24 10.31
N LYS A 401 -17.13 21.30 9.53
CA LYS A 401 -18.14 22.34 9.26
C LYS A 401 -19.18 21.95 8.20
N VAL A 402 -18.90 20.95 7.38
CA VAL A 402 -19.82 20.51 6.31
C VAL A 402 -21.16 20.08 6.92
N SER A 403 -22.27 20.59 6.38
CA SER A 403 -23.62 20.23 6.79
C SER A 403 -24.27 19.22 5.82
N ALA A 404 -25.36 18.59 6.25
CA ALA A 404 -26.18 17.73 5.39
C ALA A 404 -26.74 18.49 4.16
N ASP A 405 -27.08 19.77 4.36
CA ASP A 405 -27.53 20.66 3.28
C ASP A 405 -26.40 20.97 2.29
N ASP A 406 -25.13 21.11 2.75
CA ASP A 406 -23.99 21.26 1.85
C ASP A 406 -23.79 20.00 0.98
N VAL A 407 -23.86 18.82 1.58
CA VAL A 407 -23.77 17.54 0.86
C VAL A 407 -24.87 17.45 -0.21
N LYS A 408 -26.11 17.75 0.16
CA LYS A 408 -27.24 17.78 -0.78
C LYS A 408 -27.06 18.83 -1.88
N ARG A 409 -26.58 20.00 -1.54
CA ARG A 409 -26.32 21.11 -2.47
C ARG A 409 -25.26 20.73 -3.51
N VAL A 410 -24.11 20.19 -3.08
CA VAL A 410 -23.05 19.79 -4.01
C VAL A 410 -23.46 18.59 -4.86
N ALA A 411 -24.20 17.62 -4.32
CA ALA A 411 -24.77 16.54 -5.10
C ALA A 411 -25.69 17.05 -6.23
N ASN A 412 -26.58 18.01 -5.94
CA ASN A 412 -27.44 18.61 -6.94
C ASN A 412 -26.67 19.45 -7.98
N LYS A 413 -25.63 20.16 -7.55
CA LYS A 413 -24.82 21.04 -8.40
C LYS A 413 -23.92 20.26 -9.36
N TYR A 414 -23.23 19.23 -8.86
CA TYR A 414 -22.15 18.57 -9.61
C TYR A 414 -22.55 17.19 -10.16
N LEU A 415 -23.32 16.36 -9.41
CA LEU A 415 -23.65 15.00 -9.84
C LEU A 415 -24.90 14.95 -10.73
N THR A 416 -24.91 15.75 -11.79
CA THR A 416 -26.01 15.73 -12.78
C THR A 416 -25.65 14.81 -13.94
N GLN A 417 -26.65 14.15 -14.52
CA GLN A 417 -26.42 13.27 -15.68
C GLN A 417 -25.74 14.02 -16.82
N ASN A 418 -26.13 15.26 -17.07
CA ASN A 418 -25.52 16.07 -18.13
C ASN A 418 -24.05 16.41 -17.83
N ASN A 419 -23.67 16.60 -16.55
CA ASN A 419 -22.28 16.85 -16.13
C ASN A 419 -21.48 15.56 -15.97
N SER A 420 -21.86 14.47 -16.61
CA SER A 420 -21.17 13.18 -16.44
C SER A 420 -20.50 12.66 -17.71
N ALA A 421 -19.44 11.92 -17.51
CA ALA A 421 -18.81 11.09 -18.51
C ALA A 421 -18.75 9.64 -18.02
N VAL A 422 -19.05 8.69 -18.91
CA VAL A 422 -19.07 7.26 -18.57
C VAL A 422 -18.05 6.54 -19.45
N SER A 423 -17.05 5.94 -18.81
CA SER A 423 -16.07 5.08 -19.46
C SER A 423 -16.24 3.64 -19.00
N ILE A 424 -16.39 2.73 -19.96
CA ILE A 424 -16.65 1.31 -19.71
C ILE A 424 -15.62 0.46 -20.44
N VAL A 425 -15.11 -0.57 -19.75
CA VAL A 425 -14.33 -1.65 -20.36
C VAL A 425 -15.09 -2.95 -20.16
N LEU A 426 -15.40 -3.65 -21.24
CA LEU A 426 -16.14 -4.92 -21.24
C LEU A 426 -15.32 -6.05 -21.89
N PRO A 427 -15.55 -7.30 -21.49
CA PRO A 427 -15.00 -8.49 -22.14
C PRO A 427 -15.50 -8.67 -23.57
N LYS A 428 -14.72 -9.38 -24.37
CA LYS A 428 -15.13 -9.80 -25.70
C LYS A 428 -16.12 -10.99 -25.71
N SER A 429 -16.30 -11.68 -24.57
CA SER A 429 -17.23 -12.86 -24.40
C SER A 429 -17.83 -12.93 -22.99
N MET A 430 -19.00 -13.60 -22.77
CA MET A 430 -19.79 -13.59 -21.51
C MET A 430 -20.47 -14.94 -21.13
N GLU A 431 -20.56 -15.39 -19.76
CA GLU A 431 -21.64 -16.22 -19.15
C GLU A 431 -21.43 -16.91 -17.75
N ASN A 432 -22.41 -16.95 -16.81
CA ASN A 432 -23.27 -17.61 -15.74
C ASN A 432 -22.80 -18.38 -14.43
N GLU A 433 -23.68 -18.62 -13.35
CA GLU A 433 -23.75 -18.56 -11.84
C GLU A 433 -24.21 -19.78 -10.97
N HIS A 434 -24.26 -19.73 -9.50
CA HIS A 434 -25.26 -20.13 -8.43
C HIS A 434 -24.83 -20.29 -6.91
N GLU A 435 -25.73 -20.64 -5.82
CA GLU A 435 -25.90 -20.24 -4.38
C GLU A 435 -25.76 -21.27 -3.17
N CYS A 436 -26.07 -20.91 -1.79
CA CYS A 436 -25.92 -21.60 -0.47
C CYS A 436 -26.63 -21.18 0.85
N ALA A 437 -26.44 -21.80 2.10
CA ALA A 437 -27.14 -21.60 3.42
C ALA A 437 -26.41 -21.84 4.79
N ASN A 438 -26.88 -21.53 6.07
CA ASN A 438 -26.37 -21.12 7.44
C ASN A 438 -26.29 -22.05 8.66
N VAL A 439 -25.61 -21.66 9.91
CA VAL A 439 -25.69 -22.19 11.33
C VAL A 439 -24.79 -21.52 12.43
N THR A 440 -24.90 -21.71 13.85
CA THR A 440 -24.36 -20.96 15.06
C THR A 440 -23.67 -21.69 16.23
N ILE A 441 -22.93 -21.02 17.29
CA ILE A 441 -22.15 -21.59 18.49
C ILE A 441 -22.01 -20.69 19.78
N ASP A 442 -21.52 -21.23 21.04
CA ASP A 442 -21.46 -20.66 22.41
C ASP A 442 -20.10 -20.67 23.20
N LYS A 443 -19.91 -20.03 24.42
CA LYS A 443 -18.74 -19.59 25.23
C LYS A 443 -18.57 -19.70 26.77
N THR A 444 -17.32 -19.29 27.34
CA THR A 444 -16.92 -19.15 28.79
C THR A 444 -15.68 -18.28 29.08
N SER A 445 -15.25 -17.86 30.37
CA SER A 445 -14.25 -16.84 30.80
C SER A 445 -12.89 -17.26 31.48
N ASN A 446 -11.81 -16.35 31.71
CA ASN A 446 -10.39 -16.69 32.01
C ASN A 446 -9.47 -15.60 32.68
N LYS A 447 -8.32 -15.96 33.40
CA LYS A 447 -7.38 -15.07 34.15
C LYS A 447 -5.89 -15.14 33.72
N MET A 448 -5.00 -14.14 34.11
CA MET A 448 -3.65 -13.85 33.55
C MET A 448 -2.51 -13.65 34.57
N LYS A 449 -1.19 -13.86 34.14
CA LYS A 449 0.04 -13.61 34.91
C LYS A 449 1.20 -13.13 34.05
N GLN A 450 2.02 -12.13 34.50
CA GLN A 450 3.22 -11.63 33.81
C GLN A 450 4.40 -12.62 33.94
N VAL A 451 5.19 -12.79 32.84
CA VAL A 451 6.27 -13.79 32.75
C VAL A 451 7.64 -13.16 32.48
N SER A 452 7.75 -12.11 31.69
CA SER A 452 9.03 -11.44 31.36
C SER A 452 8.86 -10.00 30.89
N SER A 453 9.94 -9.22 30.93
CA SER A 453 10.03 -7.83 30.46
C SER A 453 11.37 -7.56 29.76
N ASN A 454 11.39 -6.75 28.69
CA ASN A 454 12.58 -6.26 27.99
C ASN A 454 12.31 -4.86 27.43
N ASN A 455 13.06 -3.87 27.88
CA ASN A 455 12.83 -2.45 27.56
C ASN A 455 11.35 -2.03 27.82
N SER A 456 10.67 -1.45 26.80
CA SER A 456 9.24 -1.09 26.86
C SER A 456 8.29 -2.28 26.65
N ILE A 457 8.80 -3.48 26.36
CA ILE A 457 8.00 -4.64 25.96
C ILE A 457 7.87 -5.61 27.13
N ASN A 458 6.65 -5.86 27.55
CA ASN A 458 6.30 -6.80 28.61
C ASN A 458 5.55 -8.01 28.04
N LYS A 459 5.95 -9.21 28.45
CA LYS A 459 5.26 -10.46 28.09
C LYS A 459 4.48 -11.01 29.28
N TYR A 460 3.24 -11.34 29.01
CA TYR A 460 2.31 -11.97 29.94
C TYR A 460 1.82 -13.31 29.38
N VAL A 461 1.54 -14.27 30.25
CA VAL A 461 0.92 -15.54 29.88
C VAL A 461 -0.26 -15.79 30.80
N TYR A 462 -1.42 -16.08 30.21
CA TYR A 462 -2.62 -16.41 30.94
C TYR A 462 -2.63 -17.90 31.37
N ASP A 463 -3.44 -18.24 32.35
CA ASP A 463 -3.54 -19.60 32.86
C ASP A 463 -3.96 -20.63 31.79
N ASN A 464 -4.71 -20.21 30.79
CA ASN A 464 -5.10 -21.03 29.64
C ASN A 464 -4.02 -21.14 28.56
N GLY A 465 -2.86 -20.48 28.72
CA GLY A 465 -1.73 -20.52 27.80
C GLY A 465 -1.73 -19.43 26.73
N LEU A 466 -2.71 -18.52 26.69
CA LEU A 466 -2.71 -17.33 25.82
C LEU A 466 -1.50 -16.44 26.16
N THR A 467 -0.79 -15.99 25.14
CA THR A 467 0.34 -15.06 25.31
C THR A 467 -0.07 -13.64 24.93
N LEU A 468 0.26 -12.67 25.79
CA LEU A 468 0.10 -11.24 25.52
C LEU A 468 1.46 -10.53 25.57
N LEU A 469 1.73 -9.72 24.57
CA LEU A 469 2.83 -8.76 24.51
C LEU A 469 2.28 -7.36 24.63
N MET A 470 2.88 -6.54 25.49
CA MET A 470 2.58 -5.11 25.58
C MET A 470 3.83 -4.30 25.32
N ASN A 471 3.80 -3.48 24.31
CA ASN A 471 4.81 -2.48 23.98
C ASN A 471 4.25 -1.09 24.25
N ASP A 472 4.72 -0.48 25.34
CA ASP A 472 4.27 0.85 25.75
C ASP A 472 4.87 1.94 24.89
N THR A 473 4.02 2.80 24.31
CA THR A 473 4.41 4.01 23.57
C THR A 473 3.46 5.15 23.92
N ASP A 474 3.96 6.36 24.01
CA ASP A 474 3.20 7.54 24.46
C ASP A 474 3.21 8.72 23.45
N TYR A 475 3.73 8.50 22.25
CA TYR A 475 3.90 9.57 21.26
C TYR A 475 2.63 9.91 20.46
N ASN A 476 1.62 9.07 20.52
CA ASN A 476 0.29 9.32 19.92
C ASN A 476 -0.81 8.54 20.65
N ASP A 477 -2.07 8.79 20.33
CA ASP A 477 -3.23 8.11 20.89
C ASP A 477 -3.66 6.85 20.10
N ILE A 478 -2.88 6.42 19.13
CA ILE A 478 -3.18 5.20 18.35
C ILE A 478 -2.79 3.96 19.16
N VAL A 479 -3.72 3.04 19.28
CA VAL A 479 -3.50 1.71 19.86
C VAL A 479 -3.65 0.68 18.74
N ALA A 480 -2.59 -0.10 18.52
CA ALA A 480 -2.57 -1.20 17.57
C ALA A 480 -2.57 -2.54 18.30
N ILE A 481 -3.43 -3.46 17.87
CA ILE A 481 -3.51 -4.83 18.41
C ILE A 481 -3.36 -5.82 17.26
N SER A 482 -2.36 -6.69 17.32
CA SER A 482 -2.19 -7.81 16.39
C SER A 482 -2.43 -9.13 17.12
N ILE A 483 -3.42 -9.87 16.68
CA ILE A 483 -3.78 -11.19 17.22
C ILE A 483 -3.33 -12.22 16.19
N ILE A 484 -2.38 -13.07 16.57
CA ILE A 484 -1.80 -14.07 15.68
C ILE A 484 -2.08 -15.46 16.23
N ALA A 485 -2.90 -16.22 15.52
CA ALA A 485 -3.21 -17.60 15.83
C ALA A 485 -2.42 -18.56 14.92
N LYS A 486 -1.70 -19.50 15.50
CA LYS A 486 -0.86 -20.50 14.80
C LYS A 486 -1.70 -21.52 14.07
N GLY A 487 -1.22 -22.00 12.92
CA GLY A 487 -1.79 -23.14 12.19
C GLY A 487 -2.56 -22.77 10.93
N GLY A 488 -3.06 -21.54 10.79
CA GLY A 488 -3.65 -21.03 9.54
C GLY A 488 -4.43 -22.08 8.72
N ASP A 489 -4.07 -22.25 7.43
CA ASP A 489 -4.67 -23.27 6.56
C ASP A 489 -4.35 -24.72 6.93
N PHE A 490 -3.36 -24.97 7.84
CA PHE A 490 -3.11 -26.32 8.36
C PHE A 490 -4.24 -26.83 9.25
N LEU A 491 -5.06 -25.95 9.80
CA LEU A 491 -6.19 -26.31 10.64
C LEU A 491 -7.46 -26.68 9.86
N SER A 492 -7.41 -26.71 8.53
CA SER A 492 -8.55 -27.08 7.69
C SER A 492 -8.15 -28.05 6.59
N ASP A 493 -9.00 -29.04 6.33
CA ASP A 493 -8.84 -29.99 5.20
C ASP A 493 -9.18 -29.35 3.85
N LYS A 494 -9.92 -28.21 3.87
CA LYS A 494 -10.31 -27.49 2.66
C LYS A 494 -9.61 -26.14 2.61
N LYS A 495 -8.83 -25.90 1.54
CA LYS A 495 -8.17 -24.61 1.30
C LYS A 495 -9.20 -23.50 1.07
N GLY A 496 -8.94 -22.35 1.65
CA GLY A 496 -9.81 -21.18 1.60
C GLY A 496 -10.74 -21.02 2.81
N VAL A 497 -10.88 -22.01 3.68
CA VAL A 497 -11.71 -21.91 4.90
C VAL A 497 -11.18 -20.79 5.80
N ALA A 498 -9.87 -20.70 6.02
CA ALA A 498 -9.26 -19.64 6.85
C ALA A 498 -9.56 -18.22 6.31
N THR A 499 -9.46 -18.03 4.99
CA THR A 499 -9.79 -16.76 4.35
C THR A 499 -11.27 -16.42 4.48
N LEU A 500 -12.16 -17.39 4.21
CA LEU A 500 -13.61 -17.17 4.34
C LEU A 500 -14.03 -16.93 5.80
N TYR A 501 -13.39 -17.59 6.77
CA TYR A 501 -13.62 -17.35 8.19
C TYR A 501 -13.30 -15.87 8.56
N GLY A 502 -12.16 -15.35 8.10
CA GLY A 502 -11.81 -13.95 8.36
C GLY A 502 -12.82 -12.95 7.80
N GLU A 503 -13.33 -13.20 6.60
CA GLU A 503 -14.39 -12.37 6.01
C GLU A 503 -15.73 -12.52 6.78
N MET A 504 -16.06 -13.74 7.25
CA MET A 504 -17.29 -14.06 7.97
C MET A 504 -17.35 -13.44 9.38
N LEU A 505 -16.21 -13.20 10.05
CA LEU A 505 -16.17 -12.51 11.33
C LEU A 505 -16.81 -11.11 11.30
N LEU A 506 -16.85 -10.48 10.14
CA LEU A 506 -17.40 -9.14 9.92
C LEU A 506 -18.84 -9.16 9.36
N LYS A 507 -19.48 -10.35 9.32
CA LYS A 507 -20.75 -10.56 8.61
C LYS A 507 -21.95 -10.87 9.49
N GLY A 508 -21.80 -10.78 10.78
CA GLY A 508 -22.92 -10.87 11.73
C GLY A 508 -22.57 -11.60 13.00
N THR A 509 -23.16 -11.15 14.07
CA THR A 509 -23.09 -11.74 15.41
C THR A 509 -24.51 -11.94 15.96
N LYS A 510 -24.63 -12.52 17.16
CA LYS A 510 -25.91 -12.62 17.84
C LYS A 510 -26.55 -11.26 18.13
N LYS A 511 -25.73 -10.20 18.28
CA LYS A 511 -26.16 -8.85 18.68
C LYS A 511 -26.23 -7.89 17.49
N TYR A 512 -25.36 -8.04 16.50
CA TYR A 512 -25.18 -7.09 15.40
C TYR A 512 -25.24 -7.80 14.05
N SER A 513 -25.98 -7.26 13.11
CA SER A 513 -25.93 -7.62 11.70
C SER A 513 -24.61 -7.14 11.07
N ALA A 514 -24.29 -7.58 9.85
CA ALA A 514 -23.13 -7.12 9.09
C ALA A 514 -23.06 -5.60 8.95
N THR A 515 -24.22 -4.96 8.70
CA THR A 515 -24.31 -3.50 8.56
C THR A 515 -24.10 -2.79 9.90
N GLU A 516 -24.66 -3.32 10.98
CA GLU A 516 -24.47 -2.74 12.32
C GLU A 516 -23.04 -2.89 12.84
N ILE A 517 -22.35 -4.01 12.52
CA ILE A 517 -20.90 -4.15 12.79
C ILE A 517 -20.11 -3.07 12.03
N ALA A 518 -20.37 -2.92 10.73
CA ALA A 518 -19.70 -1.92 9.92
C ALA A 518 -19.94 -0.51 10.46
N GLN A 519 -21.20 -0.18 10.80
CA GLN A 519 -21.57 1.10 11.39
C GLN A 519 -20.86 1.34 12.73
N TYR A 520 -20.85 0.34 13.62
CA TYR A 520 -20.18 0.43 14.91
C TYR A 520 -18.69 0.74 14.79
N LEU A 521 -18.00 0.09 13.84
CA LEU A 521 -16.59 0.29 13.58
C LEU A 521 -16.30 1.67 12.94
N GLU A 522 -17.07 2.04 11.92
CA GLU A 522 -16.88 3.27 11.16
C GLU A 522 -17.22 4.53 11.96
N GLU A 523 -18.28 4.51 12.77
CA GLU A 523 -18.64 5.62 13.67
C GLU A 523 -17.58 5.92 14.75
N LYS A 524 -16.73 4.95 15.07
CA LYS A 524 -15.66 5.08 16.08
C LYS A 524 -14.26 5.16 15.46
N GLY A 525 -14.17 5.07 14.13
CA GLY A 525 -12.90 5.03 13.42
C GLY A 525 -12.05 3.80 13.78
N ILE A 526 -12.67 2.67 14.10
CA ILE A 526 -11.99 1.41 14.40
C ILE A 526 -11.73 0.67 13.09
N ASN A 527 -10.47 0.34 12.81
CA ASN A 527 -10.10 -0.46 11.65
C ASN A 527 -9.76 -1.89 12.09
N ILE A 528 -10.49 -2.87 11.57
CA ILE A 528 -10.25 -4.31 11.81
C ILE A 528 -10.05 -4.99 10.45
N THR A 529 -8.88 -5.62 10.29
CA THR A 529 -8.54 -6.41 9.11
C THR A 529 -8.18 -7.83 9.49
N THR A 530 -8.49 -8.78 8.61
CA THR A 530 -8.14 -10.19 8.80
C THR A 530 -7.28 -10.68 7.64
N SER A 531 -6.33 -11.55 7.93
CA SER A 531 -5.52 -12.20 6.92
C SER A 531 -5.24 -13.65 7.30
N ALA A 532 -5.15 -14.52 6.29
CA ALA A 532 -4.88 -15.93 6.46
C ALA A 532 -3.68 -16.35 5.61
N SER A 533 -2.82 -17.17 6.20
CA SER A 533 -1.73 -17.87 5.52
C SER A 533 -1.77 -19.35 5.90
N ALA A 534 -0.88 -20.15 5.36
CA ALA A 534 -0.76 -21.54 5.84
C ALA A 534 -0.36 -21.60 7.32
N ASP A 535 0.59 -20.73 7.73
CA ASP A 535 1.19 -20.75 9.07
C ASP A 535 0.35 -20.04 10.14
N SER A 536 -0.45 -19.06 9.77
CA SER A 536 -1.17 -18.23 10.76
C SER A 536 -2.46 -17.65 10.20
N PHE A 537 -3.39 -17.42 11.13
CA PHE A 537 -4.51 -16.51 10.94
C PHE A 537 -4.27 -15.26 11.78
N ARG A 538 -4.54 -14.09 11.24
CA ARG A 538 -4.26 -12.81 11.89
C ARG A 538 -5.49 -11.91 11.90
N ILE A 539 -5.67 -11.20 13.02
CA ILE A 539 -6.60 -10.08 13.14
C ILE A 539 -5.75 -8.87 13.54
N ASN A 540 -5.66 -7.88 12.66
CA ASN A 540 -4.99 -6.62 12.96
C ASN A 540 -6.03 -5.54 13.21
N ILE A 541 -5.87 -4.81 14.30
CA ILE A 541 -6.78 -3.79 14.78
C ILE A 541 -6.01 -2.50 14.96
N GLN A 542 -6.57 -1.41 14.47
CA GLN A 542 -6.09 -0.06 14.71
C GLN A 542 -7.26 0.75 15.27
N THR A 543 -7.06 1.39 16.41
CA THR A 543 -8.05 2.21 17.10
C THR A 543 -7.36 3.38 17.78
N THR A 544 -8.14 4.29 18.34
CA THR A 544 -7.61 5.35 19.19
C THR A 544 -7.97 5.08 20.65
N LYS A 545 -7.16 5.60 21.57
CA LYS A 545 -7.27 5.41 23.01
C LYS A 545 -8.70 5.57 23.58
N PRO A 546 -9.51 6.61 23.18
CA PRO A 546 -10.89 6.75 23.68
C PRO A 546 -11.82 5.61 23.26
N TYR A 547 -11.53 4.91 22.15
CA TYR A 547 -12.37 3.83 21.62
C TYR A 547 -11.81 2.42 21.87
N LEU A 548 -10.75 2.28 22.68
CA LEU A 548 -10.14 0.99 22.97
C LEU A 548 -11.14 0.04 23.64
N GLU A 549 -11.94 0.51 24.58
CA GLU A 549 -12.94 -0.31 25.28
C GLU A 549 -14.06 -0.78 24.34
N ASP A 550 -14.52 0.10 23.46
CA ASP A 550 -15.48 -0.22 22.39
C ASP A 550 -14.89 -1.27 21.44
N THR A 551 -13.61 -1.10 21.08
CA THR A 551 -12.89 -2.03 20.20
C THR A 551 -12.83 -3.45 20.79
N LEU A 552 -12.50 -3.57 22.07
CA LEU A 552 -12.46 -4.87 22.76
C LEU A 552 -13.86 -5.49 22.88
N SER A 553 -14.88 -4.66 23.06
CA SER A 553 -16.27 -5.14 23.18
C SER A 553 -16.80 -5.69 21.85
N ILE A 554 -16.53 -5.02 20.73
CA ILE A 554 -16.94 -5.53 19.40
C ILE A 554 -16.08 -6.73 18.99
N LEU A 555 -14.79 -6.76 19.33
CA LEU A 555 -13.91 -7.90 19.07
C LEU A 555 -14.41 -9.15 19.83
N ASP A 556 -14.81 -9.02 21.09
CA ASP A 556 -15.40 -10.10 21.84
C ASP A 556 -16.65 -10.63 21.17
N GLU A 557 -17.54 -9.73 20.75
CA GLU A 557 -18.76 -10.10 20.04
C GLU A 557 -18.47 -10.82 18.71
N MET A 558 -17.49 -10.37 17.95
CA MET A 558 -17.07 -11.00 16.69
C MET A 558 -16.43 -12.37 16.89
N ILE A 559 -15.54 -12.53 17.86
CA ILE A 559 -14.86 -13.81 18.08
C ILE A 559 -15.82 -14.84 18.67
N ASN A 560 -16.64 -14.42 19.58
CA ASN A 560 -17.36 -15.28 20.49
C ASN A 560 -18.84 -15.41 20.20
N ASN A 561 -19.45 -14.58 19.38
CA ASN A 561 -20.87 -14.55 19.05
C ASN A 561 -21.18 -14.46 17.55
N SER A 562 -20.20 -14.69 16.68
CA SER A 562 -20.42 -14.76 15.23
C SER A 562 -21.48 -15.82 14.88
N THR A 563 -22.43 -15.45 14.02
CA THR A 563 -23.51 -16.35 13.61
C THR A 563 -23.15 -17.23 12.41
N PHE A 564 -22.19 -16.77 11.59
CA PHE A 564 -21.75 -17.41 10.35
C PHE A 564 -22.94 -17.78 9.44
N GLU A 565 -23.75 -16.79 9.12
CA GLU A 565 -24.96 -16.92 8.34
C GLU A 565 -24.67 -17.45 6.92
N ALA A 566 -25.50 -18.36 6.39
CA ALA A 566 -25.26 -19.05 5.13
C ALA A 566 -25.41 -18.11 3.93
N ASP A 567 -26.34 -17.17 3.98
CA ASP A 567 -26.51 -16.18 2.92
C ASP A 567 -25.27 -15.27 2.82
N GLU A 568 -24.67 -14.91 3.95
CA GLU A 568 -23.42 -14.16 3.97
C GLU A 568 -22.24 -15.00 3.44
N LEU A 569 -22.15 -16.28 3.84
CA LEU A 569 -21.14 -17.19 3.28
C LEU A 569 -21.31 -17.36 1.76
N ALA A 570 -22.54 -17.43 1.26
CA ALA A 570 -22.81 -17.52 -0.17
C ALA A 570 -22.31 -16.28 -0.93
N LYS A 571 -22.59 -15.08 -0.39
CA LYS A 571 -22.10 -13.82 -0.94
C LYS A 571 -20.57 -13.79 -0.98
N ILE A 572 -19.90 -14.13 0.12
CA ILE A 572 -18.44 -14.15 0.21
C ILE A 572 -17.82 -15.16 -0.77
N LYS A 573 -18.38 -16.36 -0.89
CA LYS A 573 -17.94 -17.37 -1.86
C LYS A 573 -18.03 -16.84 -3.28
N THR A 574 -19.13 -16.21 -3.64
CA THR A 574 -19.32 -15.57 -4.95
C THR A 574 -18.28 -14.47 -5.18
N GLN A 575 -18.07 -13.59 -4.21
CA GLN A 575 -17.06 -12.53 -4.27
C GLN A 575 -15.64 -13.10 -4.41
N THR A 576 -15.31 -14.14 -3.66
CA THR A 576 -14.01 -14.83 -3.72
C THR A 576 -13.77 -15.46 -5.09
N LEU A 577 -14.76 -16.14 -5.66
CA LEU A 577 -14.66 -16.72 -7.00
C LEU A 577 -14.51 -15.65 -8.10
N ASN A 578 -15.19 -14.52 -7.95
CA ASN A 578 -15.01 -13.37 -8.85
C ASN A 578 -13.61 -12.78 -8.75
N LYS A 579 -13.06 -12.66 -7.54
CA LYS A 579 -11.68 -12.22 -7.31
C LYS A 579 -10.66 -13.18 -7.94
N ILE A 580 -10.90 -14.49 -7.85
CA ILE A 580 -10.09 -15.52 -8.53
C ILE A 580 -10.10 -15.31 -10.05
N LYS A 581 -11.27 -15.06 -10.64
CA LYS A 581 -11.38 -14.75 -12.09
C LYS A 581 -10.57 -13.52 -12.47
N GLN A 582 -10.65 -12.43 -11.68
CA GLN A 582 -9.84 -11.22 -11.90
C GLN A 582 -8.33 -11.48 -11.80
N THR A 583 -7.90 -12.35 -10.87
CA THR A 583 -6.49 -12.73 -10.72
C THR A 583 -5.94 -13.38 -12.00
N ARG A 584 -6.76 -14.13 -12.74
CA ARG A 584 -6.38 -14.73 -14.01
C ARG A 584 -6.07 -13.72 -15.11
N ASP A 585 -6.59 -12.51 -15.00
CA ASP A 585 -6.33 -11.42 -15.95
C ASP A 585 -4.95 -10.75 -15.72
N ASN A 586 -4.24 -11.10 -14.63
CA ASN A 586 -2.91 -10.59 -14.30
C ASN A 586 -1.84 -11.67 -14.57
N PRO A 587 -0.97 -11.49 -15.59
CA PRO A 587 -0.01 -12.52 -15.98
C PRO A 587 1.05 -12.83 -14.91
N LEU A 588 1.49 -11.83 -14.13
CA LEU A 588 2.41 -12.04 -13.01
C LEU A 588 1.76 -12.91 -11.92
N GLN A 589 0.53 -12.57 -11.50
CA GLN A 589 -0.19 -13.35 -10.50
C GLN A 589 -0.44 -14.79 -10.97
N LEU A 590 -0.73 -14.95 -12.26
CA LEU A 590 -0.92 -16.28 -12.87
C LEU A 590 0.39 -17.09 -12.91
N SER A 591 1.55 -16.43 -13.11
CA SER A 591 2.87 -17.08 -13.00
C SER A 591 3.19 -17.46 -11.56
N LEU A 592 2.91 -16.61 -10.59
CA LEU A 592 3.09 -16.92 -9.16
C LEU A 592 2.17 -18.06 -8.71
N ASP A 593 0.97 -18.15 -9.25
CA ASP A 593 0.02 -19.22 -9.00
C ASP A 593 0.56 -20.58 -9.49
N GLY A 594 1.05 -20.62 -10.72
CA GLY A 594 1.71 -21.80 -11.27
C GLY A 594 2.93 -22.23 -10.47
N PHE A 595 3.73 -21.27 -10.02
CA PHE A 595 4.88 -21.51 -9.15
C PHE A 595 4.47 -22.13 -7.80
N ARG A 596 3.47 -21.57 -7.08
CA ARG A 596 2.98 -22.12 -5.81
C ARG A 596 2.48 -23.56 -5.96
N SER A 597 1.80 -23.82 -7.05
CA SER A 597 1.27 -25.17 -7.38
C SER A 597 2.40 -26.21 -7.50
N LEU A 598 3.52 -25.84 -8.14
CA LEU A 598 4.67 -26.74 -8.33
C LEU A 598 5.49 -26.91 -7.04
N ILE A 599 5.84 -25.80 -6.36
CA ILE A 599 6.79 -25.84 -5.25
C ILE A 599 6.22 -26.46 -3.97
N TYR A 600 4.92 -26.37 -3.78
CA TYR A 600 4.25 -26.84 -2.56
C TYR A 600 3.33 -28.06 -2.76
N GLY A 601 3.14 -28.52 -4.00
CA GLY A 601 2.34 -29.72 -4.31
C GLY A 601 0.97 -29.71 -3.63
N ASN A 602 0.62 -30.76 -2.91
CA ASN A 602 -0.66 -30.88 -2.18
C ASN A 602 -0.59 -30.40 -0.71
N SER A 603 0.45 -29.66 -0.32
CA SER A 603 0.60 -29.19 1.06
C SER A 603 -0.32 -28.00 1.40
N ALA A 604 -0.33 -27.61 2.68
CA ALA A 604 -1.05 -26.44 3.17
C ALA A 604 -0.60 -25.14 2.50
N TYR A 605 0.65 -25.03 2.06
CA TYR A 605 1.18 -23.85 1.38
C TYR A 605 0.67 -23.67 -0.06
N ASN A 606 0.05 -24.69 -0.67
CA ASN A 606 -0.55 -24.54 -1.99
C ASN A 606 -1.95 -23.90 -1.89
N SER A 607 -1.98 -22.58 -1.92
CA SER A 607 -3.19 -21.75 -2.02
C SER A 607 -3.40 -21.21 -3.44
N SER A 608 -3.08 -22.03 -4.47
CA SER A 608 -3.26 -21.63 -5.87
C SER A 608 -4.72 -21.39 -6.21
N ILE A 609 -4.98 -20.47 -7.17
CA ILE A 609 -6.34 -20.14 -7.62
C ILE A 609 -7.09 -21.37 -8.13
N THR A 610 -6.38 -22.32 -8.75
CA THR A 610 -6.96 -23.59 -9.20
C THR A 610 -7.48 -24.43 -8.03
N VAL A 611 -6.72 -24.47 -6.91
CA VAL A 611 -7.13 -25.17 -5.68
C VAL A 611 -8.29 -24.45 -5.00
N LEU A 612 -8.23 -23.12 -4.89
CA LEU A 612 -9.28 -22.32 -4.28
C LEU A 612 -10.60 -22.40 -5.08
N GLU A 613 -10.54 -22.30 -6.41
CA GLU A 613 -11.70 -22.39 -7.29
C GLU A 613 -12.44 -23.74 -7.12
N LYS A 614 -11.70 -24.83 -6.91
CA LYS A 614 -12.26 -26.16 -6.64
C LYS A 614 -12.87 -26.28 -5.24
N ASN A 615 -12.22 -25.70 -4.23
CA ASN A 615 -12.60 -25.90 -2.82
C ASN A 615 -13.67 -24.92 -2.34
N VAL A 616 -13.58 -23.64 -2.69
CA VAL A 616 -14.48 -22.57 -2.20
C VAL A 616 -15.96 -22.91 -2.38
N PRO A 617 -16.44 -23.45 -3.52
CA PRO A 617 -17.84 -23.83 -3.66
C PRO A 617 -18.32 -24.86 -2.63
N SER A 618 -17.44 -25.77 -2.20
CA SER A 618 -17.75 -26.88 -1.28
C SER A 618 -17.61 -26.54 0.20
N ILE A 619 -17.16 -25.32 0.57
CA ILE A 619 -17.01 -24.90 1.96
C ILE A 619 -18.40 -24.64 2.55
N THR A 620 -18.66 -25.17 3.73
CA THR A 620 -19.93 -25.02 4.46
C THR A 620 -19.75 -24.16 5.72
N CYS A 621 -20.85 -23.72 6.30
CA CYS A 621 -20.81 -23.02 7.59
C CYS A 621 -20.26 -23.89 8.72
N GLU A 622 -20.46 -25.20 8.64
CA GLU A 622 -19.84 -26.14 9.57
C GLU A 622 -18.30 -26.12 9.45
N ASN A 623 -17.75 -26.08 8.22
CA ASN A 623 -16.30 -25.94 8.06
C ASN A 623 -15.76 -24.65 8.66
N ILE A 624 -16.51 -23.53 8.53
CA ILE A 624 -16.13 -22.24 9.13
C ILE A 624 -16.14 -22.34 10.68
N LYS A 625 -17.15 -22.99 11.26
CA LYS A 625 -17.27 -23.17 12.70
C LYS A 625 -16.22 -24.10 13.27
N ASP A 626 -15.97 -25.23 12.66
CA ASP A 626 -14.90 -26.13 13.06
C ASP A 626 -13.55 -25.41 13.04
N TYR A 627 -13.32 -24.61 12.01
CA TYR A 627 -12.13 -23.79 11.93
C TYR A 627 -12.08 -22.74 13.04
N SER A 628 -13.18 -22.04 13.30
CA SER A 628 -13.29 -21.08 14.42
C SER A 628 -12.90 -21.71 15.75
N ASN A 629 -13.43 -22.89 16.06
CA ASN A 629 -13.13 -23.59 17.33
C ASN A 629 -11.65 -23.99 17.46
N ARG A 630 -10.99 -24.31 16.34
CA ARG A 630 -9.56 -24.70 16.34
C ARG A 630 -8.64 -23.49 16.39
N ILE A 631 -8.94 -22.42 15.64
CA ILE A 631 -8.08 -21.25 15.51
C ILE A 631 -8.12 -20.34 16.74
N THR A 632 -9.23 -20.33 17.48
CA THR A 632 -9.40 -19.54 18.71
C THR A 632 -8.85 -20.23 19.95
N ASN A 633 -8.11 -21.33 19.82
CA ASN A 633 -7.44 -22.00 20.94
C ASN A 633 -6.38 -21.09 21.57
N PRO A 634 -6.52 -20.70 22.85
CA PRO A 634 -5.65 -19.71 23.49
C PRO A 634 -4.17 -20.12 23.54
N LYS A 635 -3.86 -21.41 23.63
CA LYS A 635 -2.46 -21.91 23.63
C LYS A 635 -1.72 -21.66 22.32
N ASN A 636 -2.46 -21.39 21.25
CA ASN A 636 -1.92 -21.11 19.92
C ASN A 636 -1.94 -19.63 19.55
N ILE A 637 -2.43 -18.76 20.45
CA ILE A 637 -2.63 -17.34 20.18
C ILE A 637 -1.57 -16.49 20.89
N VAL A 638 -1.01 -15.56 20.13
CA VAL A 638 -0.23 -14.43 20.63
C VAL A 638 -0.98 -13.15 20.30
N ILE A 639 -1.27 -12.37 21.32
CA ILE A 639 -1.78 -11.00 21.20
C ILE A 639 -0.61 -10.05 21.41
N SER A 640 -0.39 -9.13 20.51
CA SER A 640 0.61 -8.07 20.64
C SER A 640 -0.08 -6.72 20.57
N VAL A 641 0.13 -5.90 21.59
CA VAL A 641 -0.44 -4.56 21.73
C VAL A 641 0.68 -3.54 21.75
N THR A 642 0.56 -2.52 20.92
CA THR A 642 1.47 -1.35 20.91
C THR A 642 0.65 -0.08 21.01
N GLY A 643 0.97 0.80 21.97
CA GLY A 643 0.29 2.06 22.17
C GLY A 643 0.23 2.50 23.64
N ASN A 644 -0.44 3.63 23.88
CA ASN A 644 -0.67 4.20 25.20
C ASN A 644 -2.00 3.68 25.78
N ILE A 645 -1.91 2.81 26.79
CA ILE A 645 -3.09 2.24 27.48
C ILE A 645 -3.15 2.76 28.92
N GLU A 646 -4.26 3.42 29.29
CA GLU A 646 -4.46 3.98 30.64
C GLU A 646 -4.69 2.90 31.70
N ASP A 647 -5.65 2.00 31.46
CA ASP A 647 -6.00 0.91 32.35
C ASP A 647 -5.59 -0.43 31.72
N LYS A 648 -4.31 -0.80 31.97
CA LYS A 648 -3.74 -2.04 31.43
C LYS A 648 -4.40 -3.27 32.02
N ASP A 649 -4.66 -3.28 33.32
CA ASP A 649 -5.20 -4.45 34.02
C ASP A 649 -6.59 -4.80 33.45
N LYS A 650 -7.46 -3.79 33.29
CA LYS A 650 -8.80 -3.96 32.72
C LYS A 650 -8.73 -4.40 31.25
N THR A 651 -7.82 -3.78 30.46
CA THR A 651 -7.61 -4.12 29.04
C THR A 651 -7.14 -5.56 28.89
N PHE A 652 -6.17 -5.96 29.71
CA PHE A 652 -5.60 -7.31 29.67
C PHE A 652 -6.63 -8.36 30.14
N GLU A 653 -7.39 -8.07 31.18
CA GLU A 653 -8.47 -8.95 31.61
C GLU A 653 -9.49 -9.18 30.49
N LYS A 654 -9.92 -8.11 29.79
CA LYS A 654 -10.83 -8.22 28.65
C LYS A 654 -10.23 -9.05 27.50
N LEU A 655 -8.98 -8.80 27.11
CA LEU A 655 -8.29 -9.57 26.06
C LEU A 655 -8.19 -11.06 26.43
N GLY A 656 -7.88 -11.38 27.71
CA GLY A 656 -7.84 -12.75 28.19
C GLY A 656 -9.20 -13.46 28.16
N ASN A 657 -10.28 -12.71 28.42
CA ASN A 657 -11.64 -13.22 28.41
C ASN A 657 -12.17 -13.49 27.00
N ILE A 658 -11.70 -12.74 25.95
CA ILE A 658 -12.08 -12.97 24.55
C ILE A 658 -11.67 -14.38 24.09
N PHE A 659 -10.47 -14.87 24.49
CA PHE A 659 -9.94 -16.16 24.05
C PHE A 659 -9.94 -17.17 25.23
N ASN A 660 -11.12 -17.60 25.64
CA ASN A 660 -11.29 -18.38 26.83
C ASN A 660 -11.79 -19.83 26.60
N SER A 661 -11.60 -20.38 25.43
CA SER A 661 -11.95 -21.76 25.13
C SER A 661 -11.07 -22.74 25.91
N LYS A 662 -11.65 -23.84 26.40
CA LYS A 662 -10.90 -24.93 27.05
C LYS A 662 -10.56 -26.00 26.06
N THR A 663 -9.40 -25.87 25.39
CA THR A 663 -8.83 -26.96 24.57
C THR A 663 -7.40 -27.23 25.01
N ASP A 664 -7.03 -28.51 25.15
CA ASP A 664 -5.70 -28.89 25.60
C ASP A 664 -4.65 -29.09 24.51
N SER A 665 -5.04 -29.02 23.26
CA SER A 665 -4.14 -29.29 22.14
C SER A 665 -3.35 -28.04 21.70
N VAL A 666 -2.04 -28.07 21.85
CA VAL A 666 -1.13 -27.11 21.20
C VAL A 666 -0.97 -27.48 19.73
N PHE A 667 -1.05 -26.51 18.81
CA PHE A 667 -0.79 -26.75 17.40
C PHE A 667 0.71 -27.03 17.20
N ASP A 668 0.99 -28.15 16.54
CA ASP A 668 2.34 -28.65 16.35
C ASP A 668 2.65 -28.82 14.87
N TYR A 669 3.50 -27.94 14.32
CA TYR A 669 3.96 -28.00 12.93
C TYR A 669 4.71 -29.28 12.59
N SER A 670 5.37 -29.95 13.56
CA SER A 670 6.14 -31.17 13.32
C SER A 670 5.33 -32.36 12.79
N LYS A 671 4.00 -32.30 12.94
CA LYS A 671 3.06 -33.30 12.40
C LYS A 671 2.82 -33.17 10.90
N TYR A 672 3.34 -32.12 10.27
CA TYR A 672 3.13 -31.83 8.86
C TYR A 672 4.45 -31.86 8.11
N SER A 673 4.42 -32.31 6.86
CA SER A 673 5.56 -32.29 5.96
C SER A 673 5.19 -31.57 4.66
N ILE A 674 6.18 -30.92 4.06
CA ILE A 674 6.06 -30.30 2.76
C ILE A 674 6.82 -31.18 1.77
N PRO A 675 6.22 -31.56 0.62
CA PRO A 675 6.92 -32.34 -0.39
C PRO A 675 8.19 -31.62 -0.86
N GLU A 676 9.31 -32.36 -0.93
CA GLU A 676 10.56 -31.82 -1.45
C GLU A 676 10.51 -31.75 -2.98
N VAL A 677 11.10 -30.71 -3.53
CA VAL A 677 11.33 -30.57 -4.97
C VAL A 677 12.59 -31.34 -5.34
N THR A 678 12.45 -32.55 -5.82
CA THR A 678 13.56 -33.47 -6.12
C THR A 678 14.03 -33.44 -7.58
N SER A 679 13.27 -32.74 -8.45
CA SER A 679 13.60 -32.60 -9.87
C SER A 679 13.17 -31.24 -10.39
N LYS A 680 13.72 -30.83 -11.52
CA LYS A 680 13.27 -29.62 -12.22
C LYS A 680 11.87 -29.82 -12.76
N GLU A 681 10.96 -28.94 -12.37
CA GLU A 681 9.58 -28.90 -12.84
C GLU A 681 9.25 -27.57 -13.53
N SER A 682 8.35 -27.62 -14.51
CA SER A 682 7.93 -26.39 -15.19
C SER A 682 6.47 -26.43 -15.65
N ILE A 683 5.85 -25.25 -15.62
CA ILE A 683 4.53 -25.01 -16.21
C ILE A 683 4.60 -23.79 -17.13
N VAL A 684 3.99 -23.91 -18.32
CA VAL A 684 3.90 -22.82 -19.29
C VAL A 684 2.45 -22.58 -19.62
N LYS A 685 1.96 -21.37 -19.37
CA LYS A 685 0.61 -20.93 -19.78
C LYS A 685 0.72 -19.94 -20.94
N LYS A 686 -0.03 -20.22 -22.01
CA LYS A 686 -0.05 -19.38 -23.21
C LYS A 686 -1.26 -18.44 -23.18
N LEU A 687 -0.99 -17.16 -23.28
CA LEU A 687 -1.99 -16.09 -23.40
C LEU A 687 -1.69 -15.29 -24.68
N PRO A 688 -2.29 -15.65 -25.84
CA PRO A 688 -1.89 -15.13 -27.17
C PRO A 688 -1.94 -13.61 -27.32
N GLN A 689 -2.70 -12.92 -26.50
CA GLN A 689 -2.89 -11.47 -26.59
C GLN A 689 -1.95 -10.64 -25.70
N GLN A 690 -1.13 -11.31 -24.88
CA GLN A 690 -0.18 -10.60 -24.00
C GLN A 690 1.02 -10.11 -24.82
N GLN A 691 1.47 -8.90 -24.52
CA GLN A 691 2.68 -8.35 -25.14
C GLN A 691 3.95 -8.66 -24.36
N THR A 692 3.82 -9.12 -23.12
CA THR A 692 4.93 -9.40 -22.20
C THR A 692 4.89 -10.85 -21.73
N ALA A 693 6.07 -11.43 -21.52
CA ALA A 693 6.22 -12.72 -20.86
C ALA A 693 6.61 -12.52 -19.39
N TRP A 694 6.08 -13.38 -18.51
CA TRP A 694 6.46 -13.46 -17.12
C TRP A 694 7.12 -14.79 -16.82
N LEU A 695 8.29 -14.73 -16.21
CA LEU A 695 9.08 -15.87 -15.76
C LEU A 695 9.21 -15.82 -14.24
N ILE A 696 8.86 -16.89 -13.56
CA ILE A 696 9.19 -17.14 -12.16
C ILE A 696 10.11 -18.35 -12.12
N LEU A 697 11.27 -18.19 -11.52
CA LEU A 697 12.18 -19.28 -11.13
C LEU A 697 12.24 -19.33 -9.61
N GLY A 698 12.22 -20.52 -9.01
CA GLY A 698 12.35 -20.55 -7.56
C GLY A 698 12.75 -21.92 -6.99
N TRP A 699 13.23 -21.85 -5.75
CA TRP A 699 13.76 -22.95 -4.97
C TRP A 699 13.07 -23.04 -3.63
N GLN A 700 12.87 -24.26 -3.16
CA GLN A 700 12.43 -24.52 -1.79
C GLN A 700 13.60 -24.27 -0.84
N THR A 701 13.31 -23.64 0.31
CA THR A 701 14.31 -23.30 1.33
C THR A 701 13.96 -23.91 2.69
N GLY A 702 14.85 -23.77 3.68
CA GLY A 702 14.66 -24.27 5.03
C GLY A 702 13.57 -23.57 5.82
N LYS A 703 13.44 -23.97 7.08
CA LYS A 703 12.46 -23.45 8.03
C LYS A 703 12.89 -22.05 8.51
N ILE A 704 11.90 -21.24 8.89
CA ILE A 704 12.16 -19.90 9.46
C ILE A 704 12.93 -19.98 10.81
N SER A 705 12.87 -21.11 11.49
CA SER A 705 13.63 -21.34 12.75
C SER A 705 15.12 -21.51 12.54
N ASP A 706 15.58 -21.81 11.34
CA ASP A 706 17.00 -21.95 11.00
C ASP A 706 17.61 -20.56 10.81
N LEU A 707 17.87 -19.88 11.94
CA LEU A 707 18.14 -18.44 12.00
C LEU A 707 19.34 -18.00 11.14
N LYS A 708 20.41 -18.80 11.09
CA LYS A 708 21.58 -18.50 10.27
C LYS A 708 21.22 -18.48 8.77
N GLU A 709 20.49 -19.49 8.32
CA GLU A 709 20.04 -19.58 6.93
C GLU A 709 19.00 -18.52 6.60
N TYR A 710 18.08 -18.28 7.53
CA TYR A 710 17.10 -17.19 7.42
C TYR A 710 17.77 -15.83 7.20
N ALA A 711 18.77 -15.49 8.00
CA ALA A 711 19.52 -14.24 7.85
C ALA A 711 20.30 -14.19 6.53
N THR A 712 20.98 -15.29 6.19
CA THR A 712 21.78 -15.38 4.97
C THR A 712 20.89 -15.26 3.72
N LEU A 713 19.72 -15.90 3.68
CA LEU A 713 18.77 -15.79 2.57
C LEU A 713 18.17 -14.37 2.43
N ASN A 714 17.97 -13.65 3.53
CA ASN A 714 17.57 -12.22 3.47
C ASN A 714 18.69 -11.37 2.86
N VAL A 715 19.94 -11.60 3.25
CA VAL A 715 21.09 -10.89 2.66
C VAL A 715 21.24 -11.24 1.18
N ILE A 716 21.11 -12.52 0.79
CA ILE A 716 21.13 -12.96 -0.62
C ILE A 716 20.00 -12.28 -1.41
N ASN A 717 18.80 -12.20 -0.87
CA ASN A 717 17.67 -11.53 -1.52
C ASN A 717 17.99 -10.05 -1.78
N THR A 718 18.56 -9.37 -0.80
CA THR A 718 18.97 -7.96 -0.95
C THR A 718 20.05 -7.78 -2.01
N LEU A 719 21.06 -8.62 -2.03
CA LEU A 719 22.14 -8.61 -3.02
C LEU A 719 21.63 -8.88 -4.44
N LEU A 720 20.77 -9.90 -4.57
CA LEU A 720 20.40 -10.43 -5.87
C LEU A 720 19.34 -9.59 -6.58
N GLY A 721 18.24 -9.23 -5.91
CA GLY A 721 17.09 -8.70 -6.61
C GLY A 721 16.25 -7.68 -5.84
N SER A 722 16.69 -7.17 -4.69
CA SER A 722 15.98 -6.11 -3.98
C SER A 722 16.54 -4.74 -4.34
N GLY A 723 15.84 -3.98 -5.21
CA GLY A 723 16.11 -2.60 -5.58
C GLY A 723 17.03 -2.41 -6.79
N MET A 724 17.28 -1.15 -7.13
CA MET A 724 17.93 -0.72 -8.37
C MET A 724 19.45 -1.01 -8.39
N SER A 725 20.10 -1.11 -7.25
CA SER A 725 21.51 -1.48 -7.13
C SER A 725 21.76 -2.99 -7.09
N SER A 726 20.73 -3.82 -7.09
CA SER A 726 20.85 -5.28 -7.04
C SER A 726 21.44 -5.87 -8.31
N ARG A 727 22.08 -7.04 -8.20
CA ARG A 727 22.77 -7.69 -9.34
C ARG A 727 21.85 -7.94 -10.53
N LEU A 728 20.63 -8.43 -10.30
CA LEU A 728 19.68 -8.66 -11.38
C LEU A 728 19.28 -7.35 -12.06
N PHE A 729 18.98 -6.30 -11.28
CA PHE A 729 18.60 -5.02 -11.85
C PHE A 729 19.73 -4.43 -12.71
N VAL A 730 20.93 -4.34 -12.17
CA VAL A 730 22.09 -3.77 -12.88
C VAL A 730 22.42 -4.59 -14.13
N ASN A 731 22.55 -5.93 -14.01
CA ASN A 731 23.06 -6.75 -15.10
C ASN A 731 21.99 -7.03 -16.19
N LEU A 732 20.73 -7.27 -15.81
CA LEU A 732 19.72 -7.63 -16.80
C LEU A 732 18.93 -6.41 -17.33
N ARG A 733 18.59 -5.45 -16.45
CA ARG A 733 17.81 -4.28 -16.86
C ARG A 733 18.70 -3.15 -17.37
N GLU A 734 19.69 -2.71 -16.60
CA GLU A 734 20.49 -1.53 -16.97
C GLU A 734 21.50 -1.83 -18.09
N GLN A 735 22.23 -2.95 -17.99
CA GLN A 735 23.27 -3.26 -18.97
C GLN A 735 22.72 -3.84 -20.27
N GLU A 736 21.75 -4.75 -20.19
CA GLU A 736 21.26 -5.51 -21.35
C GLU A 736 19.84 -5.11 -21.80
N GLY A 737 19.07 -4.37 -21.00
CA GLY A 737 17.70 -3.96 -21.34
C GLY A 737 16.73 -5.13 -21.51
N LEU A 738 16.96 -6.25 -20.81
CA LEU A 738 16.20 -7.49 -20.99
C LEU A 738 14.87 -7.51 -20.26
N ALA A 739 14.69 -6.69 -19.24
CA ALA A 739 13.50 -6.72 -18.39
C ALA A 739 13.04 -5.33 -18.01
N TYR A 740 11.73 -5.13 -18.02
CA TYR A 740 11.10 -3.89 -17.51
C TYR A 740 10.78 -3.98 -16.02
N GLN A 741 10.54 -5.19 -15.52
CA GLN A 741 10.34 -5.45 -14.10
C GLN A 741 11.00 -6.78 -13.74
N LEU A 742 11.84 -6.77 -12.71
CA LEU A 742 12.51 -7.97 -12.22
C LEU A 742 12.89 -7.80 -10.74
N GLY A 743 13.17 -8.92 -10.09
CA GLY A 743 13.63 -8.92 -8.72
C GLY A 743 13.69 -10.33 -8.15
N SER A 744 14.04 -10.42 -6.88
CA SER A 744 13.93 -11.63 -6.09
C SER A 744 13.08 -11.41 -4.85
N ASN A 745 12.56 -12.48 -4.29
CA ASN A 745 11.85 -12.47 -3.01
C ASN A 745 12.14 -13.76 -2.24
N TYR A 746 12.41 -13.61 -0.95
CA TYR A 746 12.50 -14.70 -0.01
C TYR A 746 11.28 -14.72 0.90
N SER A 747 10.53 -15.81 0.90
CA SER A 747 9.34 -16.03 1.71
C SER A 747 9.63 -17.12 2.75
N PRO A 748 10.07 -16.76 3.98
CA PRO A 748 10.28 -17.72 5.05
C PRO A 748 8.95 -18.23 5.60
N ASN A 749 8.83 -19.54 5.81
CA ASN A 749 7.67 -20.20 6.39
C ASN A 749 8.11 -21.14 7.52
N MET A 750 7.15 -21.62 8.33
CA MET A 750 7.40 -22.47 9.49
C MET A 750 8.00 -23.84 9.13
N LEU A 751 7.64 -24.43 8.00
CA LEU A 751 8.11 -25.76 7.56
C LEU A 751 9.06 -25.72 6.38
N ALA A 752 8.73 -24.95 5.34
CA ALA A 752 9.56 -24.79 4.16
C ALA A 752 9.31 -23.42 3.52
N GLY A 753 10.34 -22.61 3.42
CA GLY A 753 10.29 -21.34 2.72
C GLY A 753 10.43 -21.50 1.21
N ALA A 754 10.40 -20.36 0.50
CA ALA A 754 10.66 -20.28 -0.93
C ALA A 754 11.53 -19.07 -1.25
N PHE A 755 12.50 -19.25 -2.14
CA PHE A 755 13.24 -18.16 -2.76
C PHE A 755 12.86 -18.09 -4.24
N ILE A 756 12.43 -16.93 -4.71
CA ILE A 756 12.02 -16.74 -6.10
C ILE A 756 12.81 -15.62 -6.78
N VAL A 757 12.97 -15.76 -8.09
CA VAL A 757 13.34 -14.69 -9.00
C VAL A 757 12.20 -14.53 -10.01
N TYR A 758 11.73 -13.31 -10.19
CA TYR A 758 10.69 -12.98 -11.18
C TYR A 758 11.23 -12.02 -12.23
N VAL A 759 10.84 -12.22 -13.48
CA VAL A 759 11.26 -11.40 -14.63
C VAL A 759 10.08 -11.17 -15.57
N GLY A 760 9.74 -9.91 -15.76
CA GLY A 760 8.83 -9.45 -16.82
C GLY A 760 9.65 -8.97 -18.02
N THR A 761 9.54 -9.67 -19.16
CA THR A 761 10.39 -9.48 -20.31
C THR A 761 9.62 -9.58 -21.63
N ASN A 762 10.25 -9.28 -22.75
CA ASN A 762 9.69 -9.56 -24.07
C ASN A 762 9.68 -11.07 -24.31
N PRO A 763 8.61 -11.65 -24.91
CA PRO A 763 8.55 -13.08 -25.26
C PRO A 763 9.74 -13.59 -26.08
N ALA A 764 10.32 -12.75 -26.92
CA ALA A 764 11.50 -13.10 -27.75
C ALA A 764 12.80 -13.22 -26.93
N THR A 765 12.91 -12.53 -25.80
CA THR A 765 14.11 -12.52 -24.94
C THR A 765 13.97 -13.41 -23.70
N LEU A 766 12.87 -14.14 -23.56
CA LEU A 766 12.56 -14.97 -22.39
C LEU A 766 13.67 -15.95 -22.01
N GLU A 767 14.14 -16.75 -22.97
CA GLU A 767 15.20 -17.75 -22.71
C GLU A 767 16.56 -17.09 -22.41
N HIS A 768 16.84 -15.96 -23.04
CA HIS A 768 18.06 -15.19 -22.75
C HIS A 768 17.99 -14.61 -21.32
N SER A 769 16.88 -14.02 -20.92
CA SER A 769 16.65 -13.52 -19.56
C SER A 769 16.81 -14.62 -18.50
N LYS A 770 16.22 -15.80 -18.75
CA LYS A 770 16.37 -16.98 -17.90
C LYS A 770 17.85 -17.40 -17.75
N SER A 771 18.58 -17.46 -18.85
CA SER A 771 20.01 -17.82 -18.83
C SER A 771 20.81 -16.85 -17.98
N LYS A 772 20.55 -15.54 -18.08
CA LYS A 772 21.21 -14.51 -17.30
C LYS A 772 20.88 -14.60 -15.80
N VAL A 773 19.64 -14.86 -15.44
CA VAL A 773 19.27 -15.12 -14.02
C VAL A 773 20.08 -16.28 -13.47
N LEU A 774 20.16 -17.40 -14.19
CA LEU A 774 20.92 -18.57 -13.73
C LEU A 774 22.42 -18.30 -13.65
N VAL A 775 22.97 -17.43 -14.48
CA VAL A 775 24.37 -16.97 -14.35
C VAL A 775 24.58 -16.22 -13.03
N GLU A 776 23.70 -15.27 -12.67
CA GLU A 776 23.83 -14.55 -11.40
C GLU A 776 23.66 -15.47 -10.18
N ILE A 777 22.73 -16.42 -10.23
CA ILE A 777 22.60 -17.47 -9.20
C ILE A 777 23.89 -18.29 -9.08
N ASN A 778 24.51 -18.68 -10.20
CA ASN A 778 25.75 -19.45 -10.16
C ASN A 778 26.92 -18.64 -9.60
N LYS A 779 26.98 -17.34 -9.83
CA LYS A 779 27.99 -16.47 -9.20
C LYS A 779 27.92 -16.49 -7.67
N LEU A 780 26.70 -16.51 -7.09
CA LEU A 780 26.52 -16.62 -5.63
C LEU A 780 27.09 -17.94 -5.06
N LYS A 781 27.14 -19.00 -5.87
CA LYS A 781 27.63 -20.33 -5.48
C LYS A 781 29.15 -20.48 -5.61
N THR A 782 29.76 -19.71 -6.51
CA THR A 782 31.13 -19.96 -6.95
C THR A 782 32.12 -18.80 -6.69
N GLN A 783 31.59 -17.61 -6.36
CA GLN A 783 32.40 -16.41 -6.20
C GLN A 783 32.18 -15.76 -4.83
N PHE A 784 33.25 -15.44 -4.12
CA PHE A 784 33.11 -14.63 -2.91
C PHE A 784 32.65 -13.22 -3.25
N ILE A 785 31.70 -12.77 -2.44
CA ILE A 785 31.20 -11.39 -2.49
C ILE A 785 32.24 -10.48 -1.85
N SER A 786 32.46 -9.30 -2.41
CA SER A 786 33.38 -8.34 -1.81
C SER A 786 32.81 -7.81 -0.47
N ASP A 787 33.72 -7.50 0.47
CA ASP A 787 33.32 -6.92 1.77
C ASP A 787 32.48 -5.65 1.61
N LYS A 788 32.76 -4.83 0.59
CA LYS A 788 32.00 -3.62 0.26
C LYS A 788 30.57 -3.95 -0.14
N GLU A 789 30.35 -4.95 -0.98
CA GLU A 789 29.03 -5.37 -1.44
C GLU A 789 28.23 -6.01 -0.31
N LEU A 790 28.86 -6.89 0.48
CA LEU A 790 28.24 -7.52 1.63
C LEU A 790 27.81 -6.49 2.68
N LYS A 791 28.69 -5.55 2.99
CA LYS A 791 28.41 -4.46 3.94
C LYS A 791 27.22 -3.61 3.45
N ALA A 792 27.21 -3.21 2.18
CA ALA A 792 26.10 -2.43 1.61
C ALA A 792 24.76 -3.19 1.68
N ALA A 793 24.73 -4.49 1.39
CA ALA A 793 23.51 -5.29 1.50
C ALA A 793 22.98 -5.38 2.93
N LYS A 794 23.88 -5.56 3.91
CA LYS A 794 23.48 -5.57 5.33
C LYS A 794 22.97 -4.22 5.81
N GLU A 795 23.69 -3.13 5.52
CA GLU A 795 23.25 -1.76 5.90
C GLU A 795 21.90 -1.43 5.28
N ARG A 796 21.69 -1.79 4.01
CA ARG A 796 20.39 -1.62 3.34
C ARG A 796 19.27 -2.39 4.05
N LEU A 797 19.49 -3.68 4.32
CA LEU A 797 18.49 -4.53 4.97
C LEU A 797 18.12 -3.99 6.36
N LEU A 798 19.13 -3.55 7.14
CA LEU A 798 18.91 -2.97 8.46
C LEU A 798 18.22 -1.60 8.42
N GLY A 799 18.57 -0.75 7.45
CA GLY A 799 17.87 0.53 7.27
C GLY A 799 16.39 0.33 6.92
N GLN A 800 16.09 -0.59 6.00
CA GLN A 800 14.71 -0.96 5.68
C GLN A 800 13.97 -1.55 6.88
N TYR A 801 14.65 -2.31 7.74
CA TYR A 801 14.08 -2.85 8.97
C TYR A 801 13.65 -1.75 9.95
N VAL A 802 14.45 -0.70 10.11
CA VAL A 802 14.09 0.46 10.95
C VAL A 802 12.85 1.17 10.42
N ILE A 803 12.78 1.39 9.10
CA ILE A 803 11.62 2.02 8.45
C ILE A 803 10.37 1.14 8.59
N ALA A 804 10.51 -0.18 8.44
CA ALA A 804 9.40 -1.14 8.58
C ALA A 804 8.86 -1.27 10.02
N LEU A 805 9.46 -0.61 11.00
CA LEU A 805 8.98 -0.54 12.39
C LEU A 805 8.46 0.87 12.74
N GLU A 806 8.03 1.67 11.76
CA GLU A 806 7.61 3.04 11.95
C GLU A 806 6.35 3.17 12.80
N THR A 807 5.28 2.46 12.44
CA THR A 807 3.96 2.62 13.07
C THR A 807 3.73 1.67 14.25
N ASN A 808 2.75 2.00 15.10
CA ASN A 808 2.31 1.09 16.17
C ASN A 808 1.80 -0.25 15.60
N SER A 809 1.12 -0.22 14.47
CA SER A 809 0.64 -1.41 13.78
C SER A 809 1.78 -2.32 13.33
N ASP A 810 2.83 -1.76 12.72
CA ASP A 810 4.00 -2.51 12.27
C ASP A 810 4.75 -3.16 13.45
N LYS A 811 4.90 -2.41 14.54
CA LYS A 811 5.53 -2.92 15.78
C LYS A 811 4.70 -4.05 16.39
N ALA A 812 3.38 -3.87 16.51
CA ALA A 812 2.49 -4.90 17.07
C ALA A 812 2.53 -6.19 16.23
N GLU A 813 2.43 -6.08 14.91
CA GLU A 813 2.46 -7.25 14.01
C GLU A 813 3.83 -7.96 14.05
N THR A 814 4.92 -7.20 13.99
CA THR A 814 6.28 -7.76 14.02
C THR A 814 6.58 -8.49 15.31
N LEU A 815 6.29 -7.88 16.48
CA LEU A 815 6.49 -8.49 17.78
C LEU A 815 5.64 -9.76 17.95
N GLY A 816 4.37 -9.67 17.58
CA GLY A 816 3.45 -10.80 17.64
C GLY A 816 3.91 -11.97 16.76
N TRP A 817 4.41 -11.68 15.54
CA TRP A 817 4.92 -12.71 14.64
C TRP A 817 6.24 -13.33 15.12
N PHE A 818 7.14 -12.54 15.69
CA PHE A 818 8.37 -13.09 16.25
C PHE A 818 8.08 -14.06 17.40
N GLU A 819 7.15 -13.72 18.27
CA GLU A 819 6.72 -14.60 19.35
C GLU A 819 5.97 -15.83 18.82
N ALA A 820 4.99 -15.67 17.94
CA ALA A 820 4.19 -16.76 17.40
C ALA A 820 5.02 -17.77 16.59
N SER A 821 6.05 -17.32 15.89
CA SER A 821 6.98 -18.19 15.13
C SER A 821 8.04 -18.88 15.99
N GLY A 822 8.01 -18.68 17.33
CA GLY A 822 8.95 -19.33 18.26
C GLY A 822 10.32 -18.66 18.37
N ARG A 823 10.56 -17.52 17.66
CA ARG A 823 11.81 -16.76 17.76
C ARG A 823 11.88 -15.89 19.02
N GLY A 824 10.71 -15.62 19.64
CA GLY A 824 10.54 -14.78 20.81
C GLY A 824 10.46 -13.29 20.44
N TYR A 825 9.69 -12.52 21.22
CA TYR A 825 9.49 -11.08 20.98
C TYR A 825 10.79 -10.26 21.01
N ASN A 826 11.79 -10.69 21.80
CA ASN A 826 13.12 -10.07 21.86
C ASN A 826 13.97 -10.30 20.59
N PHE A 827 13.45 -11.03 19.62
CA PHE A 827 14.11 -11.16 18.32
C PHE A 827 14.17 -9.82 17.57
N ILE A 828 13.32 -8.86 17.94
CA ILE A 828 13.35 -7.50 17.39
C ILE A 828 14.74 -6.83 17.58
N ASP A 829 15.37 -7.06 18.74
CA ASP A 829 16.71 -6.54 19.06
C ASP A 829 17.83 -7.44 18.50
N LYS A 830 17.60 -8.75 18.40
CA LYS A 830 18.58 -9.73 17.92
C LYS A 830 18.69 -9.76 16.38
N TYR A 831 17.67 -9.34 15.67
CA TYR A 831 17.67 -9.39 14.22
C TYR A 831 18.81 -8.58 13.60
N PRO A 832 19.14 -7.35 14.02
CA PRO A 832 20.28 -6.60 13.51
C PRO A 832 21.62 -7.32 13.77
N GLU A 833 21.83 -7.92 14.93
CA GLU A 833 23.04 -8.67 15.26
C GLU A 833 23.19 -9.90 14.35
N LEU A 834 22.09 -10.61 14.12
CA LEU A 834 22.05 -11.79 13.27
C LEU A 834 22.39 -11.44 11.82
N ILE A 835 21.82 -10.36 11.27
CA ILE A 835 22.14 -9.88 9.90
C ILE A 835 23.62 -9.48 9.82
N ASN A 836 24.16 -8.78 10.83
CA ASN A 836 25.56 -8.36 10.87
C ASN A 836 26.54 -9.56 10.97
N SER A 837 26.12 -10.68 11.51
CA SER A 837 26.95 -11.88 11.63
C SER A 837 27.14 -12.65 10.31
N VAL A 838 26.32 -12.44 9.28
CA VAL A 838 26.40 -13.14 7.99
C VAL A 838 27.74 -12.85 7.31
N THR A 839 28.43 -13.88 6.85
CA THR A 839 29.74 -13.79 6.15
C THR A 839 29.62 -14.11 4.65
N ALA A 840 30.65 -13.77 3.86
CA ALA A 840 30.70 -14.16 2.45
C ALA A 840 30.75 -15.69 2.27
N SER A 841 31.30 -16.41 3.22
CA SER A 841 31.34 -17.88 3.24
C SER A 841 29.94 -18.46 3.45
N ASP A 842 29.12 -17.86 4.35
CA ASP A 842 27.74 -18.30 4.61
C ASP A 842 26.88 -18.16 3.35
N ILE A 843 27.10 -17.10 2.56
CA ILE A 843 26.38 -16.89 1.30
C ILE A 843 26.67 -17.99 0.31
N ILE A 844 27.95 -18.38 0.13
CA ILE A 844 28.35 -19.49 -0.76
C ILE A 844 27.74 -20.81 -0.26
N GLU A 845 27.83 -21.08 1.03
CA GLU A 845 27.30 -22.30 1.67
C GLU A 845 25.78 -22.42 1.42
N VAL A 846 25.02 -21.39 1.76
CA VAL A 846 23.57 -21.37 1.63
C VAL A 846 23.13 -21.38 0.16
N ALA A 847 23.84 -20.65 -0.72
CA ALA A 847 23.58 -20.68 -2.15
C ALA A 847 23.79 -22.06 -2.76
N ASN A 848 24.86 -22.78 -2.37
CA ASN A 848 25.10 -24.15 -2.82
C ASN A 848 24.07 -25.15 -2.27
N LYS A 849 23.60 -24.95 -1.04
CA LYS A 849 22.58 -25.79 -0.41
C LYS A 849 21.23 -25.69 -1.17
N TYR A 850 20.77 -24.49 -1.46
CA TYR A 850 19.42 -24.28 -1.96
C TYR A 850 19.32 -24.04 -3.46
N PHE A 851 20.25 -23.35 -4.10
CA PHE A 851 20.14 -23.00 -5.53
C PHE A 851 20.73 -24.10 -6.42
N ASN A 852 20.22 -25.29 -6.25
CA ASN A 852 20.58 -26.46 -7.02
C ASN A 852 19.81 -26.54 -8.35
N ASN A 853 19.93 -27.64 -9.10
CA ASN A 853 19.24 -27.83 -10.38
C ASN A 853 17.76 -28.24 -10.22
N ASN A 854 17.31 -28.56 -9.00
CA ASN A 854 15.94 -28.92 -8.70
C ASN A 854 15.11 -27.67 -8.39
N TYR A 855 14.95 -26.80 -9.38
CA TYR A 855 14.12 -25.59 -9.27
C TYR A 855 12.80 -25.74 -10.01
N VAL A 856 11.80 -25.03 -9.57
CA VAL A 856 10.53 -24.92 -10.30
C VAL A 856 10.50 -23.66 -11.14
N MET A 857 9.84 -23.75 -12.30
CA MET A 857 9.71 -22.66 -13.24
C MET A 857 8.25 -22.49 -13.66
N SER A 858 7.72 -21.27 -13.53
CA SER A 858 6.41 -20.93 -14.05
C SER A 858 6.53 -19.81 -15.06
N VAL A 859 5.94 -20.00 -16.23
CA VAL A 859 5.99 -19.04 -17.34
C VAL A 859 4.58 -18.73 -17.82
N VAL A 860 4.30 -17.44 -18.01
CA VAL A 860 3.14 -16.98 -18.77
C VAL A 860 3.69 -16.20 -19.98
N THR A 861 3.32 -16.63 -21.19
CA THR A 861 3.85 -16.07 -22.43
C THR A 861 2.80 -16.06 -23.54
N THR A 862 3.12 -15.44 -24.67
CA THR A 862 2.25 -15.38 -25.85
C THR A 862 2.42 -16.56 -26.80
N LYS A 863 3.56 -17.26 -26.74
CA LYS A 863 3.95 -18.33 -27.68
C LYS A 863 3.94 -19.72 -27.05
#